data_f6bbaf0fbf9cf35cd56bd0b4d2dc6be0
#
_entry.id   f6bbaf0fbf9cf35cd56bd0b4d2dc6be0
#
_cell.length_a   1.000
_cell.length_b   1.000
_cell.length_c   1.000
_cell.angle_alpha   90.00
_cell.angle_beta   90.00
_cell.angle_gamma   90.00
#
_symmetry.space_group_name_H-M   'P 1'
#
loop_
_entity.id
_entity.type
_entity.pdbx_description
1 polymer ?
#
loop_
_entity_poly.entity_id
_entity_poly.type
_entity_poly.pdbx_seq_one_letter_code
_entity_poly.pdbx_strand_id
1 'polypeptide(L)'
;MIFRNPLKLLFYLCLLVVFLLVGYKTYLNLFTEDFEGVHTEQVERIYQALEPGEPFSFAVVGNINNSVGIFEDRIIPELNRSGLDFLVSAGNAVSGGGEDKYRALYGTLSHLEIPYLLTFGAHEYEDFGSFRFYDHFGPHFFSIEAGNSRLIFLDSTGKTPCRWQIRWLKDLLAQDTSRARILFIGHPPLHPDENAPFDQKDDYLAPPEFRDALLAAIRDHGVDRVFSANLSLYAEEQIGETTFVTTGGAGGLVMNNDTSFYHYVRVNVDADGEVSHSLQRLKVGQHPILKRLESLWFFIYSLFYTGYLNFILIVAVFAAIAIKLYGAIFIGKDYYPDYDLDPSPWLDKPMRVAMFTNNYLPFIGGVPISIERLRRGLEALGDKLLVVAPRYKGQPETESHVLRVPSLLAMGEKREFRLANIFLGRIRKRVRAFKPDIIHLHHPFWLGSLGLFVARTLNIPAIYTYHTRLEHYAHFVPLPGMLFRNLISHALIKRFANKCDGVIVPTYSTEEYLRMIGVKTPTFVQPTGIEYHKFQEVQEKDVEQLREKLKLKNEKVFVSVSRLSNEKNIDFMIEAIDALRRETDVPFRFLMIGDGHQKDRLQKKIEDLGLQQHFTLVGAVPPDEMAIWYRLGDAFLFASIS
;
A
#
# COMPACT_ATOMS: atom_id res chain seq x y z
N MET A 1 28.80 -2.71 -15.86
CA MET A 1 28.88 -3.43 -14.57
C MET A 1 27.70 -3.12 -13.61
N ILE A 2 27.12 -1.92 -13.66
CA ILE A 2 25.97 -1.48 -12.81
C ILE A 2 24.69 -2.27 -13.13
N PHE A 3 24.41 -2.58 -14.40
CA PHE A 3 23.20 -3.28 -14.85
C PHE A 3 23.13 -4.79 -14.50
N ARG A 4 24.21 -5.40 -14.00
CA ARG A 4 24.21 -6.82 -13.58
C ARG A 4 23.66 -7.05 -12.16
N ASN A 5 23.49 -6.01 -11.36
CA ASN A 5 22.95 -6.14 -9.99
C ASN A 5 21.74 -5.21 -9.82
N PRO A 6 20.53 -5.74 -9.80
CA PRO A 6 19.30 -4.94 -9.73
C PRO A 6 19.20 -4.07 -8.46
N LEU A 7 19.81 -4.50 -7.36
CA LEU A 7 19.86 -3.70 -6.13
C LEU A 7 20.74 -2.45 -6.27
N LYS A 8 21.86 -2.56 -7.00
CA LYS A 8 22.70 -1.39 -7.28
C LYS A 8 21.98 -0.40 -8.19
N LEU A 9 21.28 -0.90 -9.22
CA LEU A 9 20.49 -0.05 -10.10
C LEU A 9 19.42 0.71 -9.30
N LEU A 10 18.67 0.00 -8.44
CA LEU A 10 17.64 0.61 -7.58
C LEU A 10 18.23 1.65 -6.61
N PHE A 11 19.39 1.39 -6.03
CA PHE A 11 20.09 2.34 -5.17
C PHE A 11 20.41 3.65 -5.89
N TYR A 12 21.03 3.56 -7.07
CA TYR A 12 21.36 4.76 -7.84
C TYR A 12 20.12 5.48 -8.37
N LEU A 13 19.05 4.74 -8.70
CA LEU A 13 17.78 5.31 -9.08
C LEU A 13 17.15 6.12 -7.93
N CYS A 14 17.15 5.59 -6.71
CA CYS A 14 16.67 6.31 -5.54
C CYS A 14 17.48 7.59 -5.27
N LEU A 15 18.81 7.53 -5.40
CA LEU A 15 19.65 8.74 -5.27
C LEU A 15 19.36 9.77 -6.35
N LEU A 16 19.21 9.32 -7.60
CA LEU A 16 18.86 10.21 -8.72
C LEU A 16 17.51 10.90 -8.48
N VAL A 17 16.49 10.14 -8.05
CA VAL A 17 15.17 10.70 -7.72
C VAL A 17 15.27 11.74 -6.61
N VAL A 18 15.98 11.45 -5.51
CA VAL A 18 16.19 12.43 -4.43
C VAL A 18 16.90 13.69 -4.96
N PHE A 19 17.94 13.54 -5.76
CA PHE A 19 18.67 14.65 -6.33
C PHE A 19 17.79 15.51 -7.24
N LEU A 20 17.01 14.87 -8.13
CA LEU A 20 16.10 15.58 -9.03
C LEU A 20 14.98 16.30 -8.28
N LEU A 21 14.37 15.66 -7.28
CA LEU A 21 13.32 16.27 -6.48
C LEU A 21 13.83 17.50 -5.72
N VAL A 22 14.93 17.38 -5.02
CA VAL A 22 15.53 18.49 -4.27
C VAL A 22 16.04 19.58 -5.19
N GLY A 23 16.72 19.20 -6.28
CA GLY A 23 17.26 20.17 -7.25
C GLY A 23 16.17 20.98 -7.92
N TYR A 24 15.10 20.33 -8.38
CA TYR A 24 13.97 21.02 -9.02
C TYR A 24 13.17 21.88 -8.04
N LYS A 25 12.93 21.39 -6.80
CA LYS A 25 12.28 22.21 -5.77
C LYS A 25 13.10 23.47 -5.43
N THR A 26 14.43 23.33 -5.38
CA THR A 26 15.33 24.47 -5.18
C THR A 26 15.26 25.45 -6.37
N TYR A 27 15.25 24.94 -7.60
CA TYR A 27 15.06 25.74 -8.80
C TYR A 27 13.75 26.54 -8.75
N LEU A 28 12.63 25.88 -8.44
CA LEU A 28 11.33 26.56 -8.31
C LEU A 28 11.33 27.66 -7.22
N ASN A 29 11.99 27.43 -6.10
CA ASN A 29 12.04 28.44 -5.03
C ASN A 29 12.95 29.64 -5.34
N LEU A 30 13.90 29.48 -6.25
CA LEU A 30 14.88 30.54 -6.54
C LEU A 30 14.64 31.27 -7.87
N PHE A 31 13.98 30.61 -8.83
CA PHE A 31 13.90 31.07 -10.22
C PHE A 31 12.47 31.16 -10.78
N THR A 32 11.42 30.69 -10.08
CA THR A 32 10.05 30.89 -10.55
C THR A 32 9.59 32.30 -10.15
N GLU A 33 9.17 33.09 -11.13
CA GLU A 33 8.57 34.39 -10.90
C GLU A 33 7.21 34.22 -10.22
N ASP A 34 6.94 35.06 -9.23
CA ASP A 34 5.60 35.20 -8.65
C ASP A 34 4.77 36.10 -9.58
N PHE A 35 3.50 35.79 -9.71
CA PHE A 35 2.55 36.58 -10.48
C PHE A 35 1.38 36.95 -9.57
N GLU A 36 1.04 38.22 -9.54
CA GLU A 36 0.00 38.79 -8.67
C GLU A 36 -0.82 39.81 -9.46
N GLY A 37 -2.13 39.86 -9.19
CA GLY A 37 -3.02 40.87 -9.74
C GLY A 37 -3.11 40.87 -11.30
N VAL A 38 -3.00 39.71 -11.93
CA VAL A 38 -2.91 39.56 -13.39
C VAL A 38 -4.07 40.25 -14.12
N HIS A 39 -5.29 40.20 -13.59
CA HIS A 39 -6.45 40.86 -14.23
C HIS A 39 -6.23 42.34 -14.39
N THR A 40 -5.51 43.03 -13.53
CA THR A 40 -5.24 44.46 -13.66
C THR A 40 -4.47 44.74 -14.94
N GLU A 41 -3.40 44.00 -15.18
CA GLU A 41 -2.61 44.12 -16.43
C GLU A 41 -3.44 43.73 -17.66
N GLN A 42 -4.20 42.64 -17.58
CA GLN A 42 -5.02 42.19 -18.70
C GLN A 42 -6.14 43.18 -19.05
N VAL A 43 -6.76 43.81 -18.05
CA VAL A 43 -7.76 44.87 -18.26
C VAL A 43 -7.14 46.09 -18.94
N GLU A 44 -5.93 46.50 -18.53
CA GLU A 44 -5.21 47.58 -19.21
C GLU A 44 -4.93 47.23 -20.69
N ARG A 45 -4.53 46.02 -20.98
CA ARG A 45 -4.33 45.53 -22.36
C ARG A 45 -5.64 45.52 -23.16
N ILE A 46 -6.79 45.16 -22.57
CA ILE A 46 -8.10 45.23 -23.20
C ILE A 46 -8.44 46.68 -23.51
N TYR A 47 -8.24 47.62 -22.57
CA TYR A 47 -8.52 49.05 -22.81
C TYR A 47 -7.62 49.68 -23.91
N GLN A 48 -6.40 49.17 -24.05
CA GLN A 48 -5.50 49.61 -25.14
C GLN A 48 -5.87 49.02 -26.51
N ALA A 49 -6.51 47.83 -26.52
CA ALA A 49 -6.91 47.16 -27.76
C ALA A 49 -8.26 47.65 -28.31
N LEU A 50 -9.15 48.22 -27.45
CA LEU A 50 -10.50 48.59 -27.80
C LEU A 50 -10.66 50.12 -27.90
N GLU A 51 -11.17 50.62 -29.04
CA GLU A 51 -11.57 52.03 -29.16
C GLU A 51 -13.07 52.19 -28.81
N PRO A 52 -13.43 53.21 -28.04
CA PRO A 52 -14.84 53.47 -27.70
C PRO A 52 -15.71 53.67 -28.93
N GLY A 53 -16.76 52.87 -29.09
CA GLY A 53 -17.71 52.98 -30.20
C GLY A 53 -17.37 52.14 -31.44
N GLU A 54 -16.22 51.49 -31.46
CA GLU A 54 -15.86 50.55 -32.51
C GLU A 54 -16.35 49.13 -32.17
N PRO A 55 -16.71 48.31 -33.17
CA PRO A 55 -17.10 46.92 -32.96
C PRO A 55 -15.90 46.11 -32.52
N PHE A 56 -16.13 45.15 -31.60
CA PHE A 56 -15.10 44.25 -31.12
C PHE A 56 -15.61 42.81 -31.04
N SER A 57 -14.68 41.87 -30.94
CA SER A 57 -15.00 40.45 -30.82
C SER A 57 -14.12 39.74 -29.81
N PHE A 58 -14.68 38.81 -29.06
CA PHE A 58 -13.93 38.04 -28.08
C PHE A 58 -14.38 36.56 -28.03
N ALA A 59 -13.53 35.71 -27.47
CA ALA A 59 -13.88 34.32 -27.22
C ALA A 59 -14.41 34.13 -25.82
N VAL A 60 -15.38 33.23 -25.67
CA VAL A 60 -15.80 32.70 -24.36
C VAL A 60 -15.52 31.20 -24.32
N VAL A 61 -14.84 30.76 -23.28
CA VAL A 61 -14.51 29.37 -23.01
C VAL A 61 -14.95 28.96 -21.59
N GLY A 62 -15.20 27.67 -21.37
CA GLY A 62 -15.48 27.14 -20.04
C GLY A 62 -14.86 25.77 -19.88
N ASN A 63 -14.56 25.39 -18.63
CA ASN A 63 -13.97 24.11 -18.27
C ASN A 63 -12.62 23.84 -18.99
N ILE A 64 -11.71 24.78 -18.93
CA ILE A 64 -10.32 24.59 -19.43
C ILE A 64 -9.66 23.46 -18.65
N ASN A 65 -9.82 23.43 -17.32
CA ASN A 65 -9.35 22.36 -16.42
C ASN A 65 -7.85 22.03 -16.59
N ASN A 66 -7.00 23.04 -16.76
CA ASN A 66 -5.56 22.88 -17.03
C ASN A 66 -5.23 21.98 -18.24
N SER A 67 -6.08 21.93 -19.26
CA SER A 67 -5.88 21.05 -20.41
C SER A 67 -4.78 21.56 -21.32
N VAL A 68 -3.72 20.78 -21.46
CA VAL A 68 -2.63 21.03 -22.42
C VAL A 68 -3.06 20.56 -23.80
N GLY A 69 -3.49 19.31 -23.96
CA GLY A 69 -3.74 18.69 -25.26
C GLY A 69 -4.92 19.28 -26.05
N ILE A 70 -5.84 19.99 -25.41
CA ILE A 70 -6.97 20.64 -26.09
C ILE A 70 -6.85 22.14 -26.02
N PHE A 71 -6.76 22.71 -24.81
CA PHE A 71 -6.76 24.16 -24.68
C PHE A 71 -5.45 24.77 -25.21
N GLU A 72 -4.30 24.31 -24.73
CA GLU A 72 -3.00 24.86 -25.12
C GLU A 72 -2.63 24.50 -26.56
N ASP A 73 -2.72 23.21 -26.95
CA ASP A 73 -2.25 22.72 -28.24
C ASP A 73 -3.22 23.01 -29.41
N ARG A 74 -4.52 23.27 -29.14
CA ARG A 74 -5.54 23.40 -30.19
C ARG A 74 -6.30 24.71 -30.14
N ILE A 75 -6.86 25.08 -28.96
CA ILE A 75 -7.68 26.30 -28.86
C ILE A 75 -6.81 27.57 -28.93
N ILE A 76 -5.74 27.66 -28.14
CA ILE A 76 -4.85 28.85 -28.13
C ILE A 76 -4.32 29.18 -29.52
N PRO A 77 -3.77 28.25 -30.32
CA PRO A 77 -3.30 28.58 -31.67
C PRO A 77 -4.41 29.04 -32.63
N GLU A 78 -5.64 28.60 -32.43
CA GLU A 78 -6.79 29.05 -33.21
C GLU A 78 -7.22 30.46 -32.80
N LEU A 79 -7.29 30.74 -31.49
CA LEU A 79 -7.61 32.06 -30.95
C LEU A 79 -6.59 33.12 -31.39
N ASN A 80 -5.29 32.82 -31.33
CA ASN A 80 -4.22 33.75 -31.79
C ASN A 80 -4.30 34.09 -33.29
N ARG A 81 -4.95 33.23 -34.11
CA ARG A 81 -5.13 33.46 -35.55
C ARG A 81 -6.49 34.06 -35.91
N SER A 82 -7.44 34.08 -34.97
CA SER A 82 -8.85 34.38 -35.27
C SER A 82 -9.18 35.88 -35.33
N GLY A 83 -8.22 36.76 -34.99
CA GLY A 83 -8.43 38.22 -34.95
C GLY A 83 -9.43 38.63 -33.86
N LEU A 84 -9.42 37.95 -32.73
CA LEU A 84 -10.21 38.30 -31.55
C LEU A 84 -9.43 39.29 -30.68
N ASP A 85 -10.14 40.17 -30.01
CA ASP A 85 -9.53 41.20 -29.16
C ASP A 85 -9.13 40.68 -27.77
N PHE A 86 -9.90 39.75 -27.22
CA PHE A 86 -9.59 39.12 -25.92
C PHE A 86 -10.31 37.79 -25.74
N LEU A 87 -9.98 37.11 -24.62
CA LEU A 87 -10.59 35.86 -24.18
C LEU A 87 -11.25 36.04 -22.81
N VAL A 88 -12.40 35.41 -22.57
CA VAL A 88 -13.03 35.27 -21.25
C VAL A 88 -13.21 33.80 -20.93
N SER A 89 -12.74 33.33 -19.77
CA SER A 89 -13.15 32.04 -19.19
C SER A 89 -14.38 32.25 -18.34
N ALA A 90 -15.46 31.56 -18.67
CA ALA A 90 -16.72 31.59 -17.90
C ALA A 90 -16.65 30.78 -16.59
N GLY A 91 -15.52 30.10 -16.30
CA GLY A 91 -15.26 29.36 -15.06
C GLY A 91 -14.54 28.04 -15.30
N ASN A 92 -14.03 27.44 -14.23
CA ASN A 92 -13.28 26.18 -14.22
C ASN A 92 -12.06 26.20 -15.17
N ALA A 93 -11.30 27.27 -15.10
CA ALA A 93 -10.03 27.37 -15.85
C ALA A 93 -8.98 26.41 -15.29
N VAL A 94 -9.01 26.15 -13.97
CA VAL A 94 -8.17 25.15 -13.28
C VAL A 94 -8.95 23.87 -13.00
N SER A 95 -8.22 22.77 -12.74
CA SER A 95 -8.78 21.48 -12.33
C SER A 95 -8.77 21.29 -10.81
N GLY A 96 -8.70 22.37 -10.04
CA GLY A 96 -8.63 22.47 -8.59
C GLY A 96 -7.82 23.70 -8.18
N GLY A 97 -8.11 24.28 -7.01
CA GLY A 97 -7.53 25.56 -6.55
C GLY A 97 -6.12 25.45 -5.95
N GLY A 98 -5.36 24.38 -6.25
CA GLY A 98 -3.99 24.22 -5.81
C GLY A 98 -3.01 25.19 -6.49
N GLU A 99 -1.95 25.58 -5.81
CA GLU A 99 -0.90 26.47 -6.33
C GLU A 99 -0.27 25.94 -7.65
N ASP A 100 -0.07 24.62 -7.71
CA ASP A 100 0.42 23.95 -8.91
C ASP A 100 -0.49 24.15 -10.13
N LYS A 101 -1.80 24.19 -9.89
CA LYS A 101 -2.81 24.37 -10.95
C LYS A 101 -2.83 25.79 -11.46
N TYR A 102 -2.77 26.78 -10.59
CA TYR A 102 -2.70 28.19 -10.98
C TYR A 102 -1.41 28.51 -11.74
N ARG A 103 -0.27 27.98 -11.29
CA ARG A 103 1.01 28.17 -12.01
C ARG A 103 1.02 27.48 -13.37
N ALA A 104 0.45 26.27 -13.47
CA ALA A 104 0.28 25.59 -14.75
C ALA A 104 -0.64 26.38 -15.69
N LEU A 105 -1.78 26.89 -15.18
CA LEU A 105 -2.69 27.72 -15.97
C LEU A 105 -2.00 29.00 -16.44
N TYR A 106 -1.27 29.69 -15.57
CA TYR A 106 -0.53 30.91 -15.94
C TYR A 106 0.49 30.63 -17.04
N GLY A 107 1.24 29.51 -16.95
CA GLY A 107 2.13 29.07 -18.01
C GLY A 107 1.42 28.80 -19.34
N THR A 108 0.26 28.11 -19.30
CA THR A 108 -0.57 27.90 -20.49
C THR A 108 -1.09 29.22 -21.09
N LEU A 109 -1.61 30.11 -20.24
CA LEU A 109 -2.14 31.41 -20.70
C LEU A 109 -1.06 32.38 -21.21
N SER A 110 0.21 32.19 -20.84
CA SER A 110 1.32 32.96 -21.40
C SER A 110 1.54 32.72 -22.90
N HIS A 111 0.98 31.66 -23.50
CA HIS A 111 0.99 31.39 -24.92
C HIS A 111 -0.12 32.12 -25.69
N LEU A 112 -1.05 32.80 -24.99
CA LEU A 112 -2.04 33.68 -25.63
C LEU A 112 -1.41 35.01 -26.00
N GLU A 113 -1.60 35.41 -27.26
CA GLU A 113 -1.18 36.73 -27.77
C GLU A 113 -2.20 37.82 -27.41
N ILE A 114 -3.47 37.43 -27.21
CA ILE A 114 -4.57 38.32 -26.83
C ILE A 114 -4.75 38.35 -25.29
N PRO A 115 -5.25 39.46 -24.70
CA PRO A 115 -5.53 39.55 -23.29
C PRO A 115 -6.68 38.60 -22.85
N TYR A 116 -6.75 38.32 -21.58
CA TYR A 116 -7.75 37.37 -21.05
C TYR A 116 -8.27 37.76 -19.67
N LEU A 117 -9.50 37.31 -19.37
CA LEU A 117 -10.13 37.42 -18.03
C LEU A 117 -10.68 36.07 -17.59
N LEU A 118 -10.62 35.80 -16.30
CA LEU A 118 -11.11 34.56 -15.70
C LEU A 118 -12.28 34.86 -14.76
N THR A 119 -13.32 34.01 -14.83
CA THR A 119 -14.43 34.00 -13.88
C THR A 119 -14.12 33.01 -12.75
N PHE A 120 -14.35 33.41 -11.51
CA PHE A 120 -14.19 32.55 -10.36
C PHE A 120 -15.31 31.50 -10.29
N GLY A 121 -15.00 30.21 -10.43
CA GLY A 121 -15.93 29.09 -10.52
C GLY A 121 -15.67 28.00 -9.46
N ALA A 122 -16.31 26.84 -9.65
CA ALA A 122 -16.27 25.74 -8.71
C ALA A 122 -14.87 25.20 -8.43
N HIS A 123 -14.08 24.96 -9.46
CA HIS A 123 -12.75 24.40 -9.32
C HIS A 123 -11.73 25.43 -8.80
N GLU A 124 -11.94 26.71 -9.09
CA GLU A 124 -11.07 27.79 -8.60
C GLU A 124 -11.08 27.88 -7.07
N TYR A 125 -12.18 27.50 -6.40
CA TYR A 125 -12.26 27.62 -4.94
C TYR A 125 -11.80 26.38 -4.18
N GLU A 126 -11.68 25.22 -4.81
CA GLU A 126 -11.21 23.98 -4.17
C GLU A 126 -9.82 24.16 -3.53
N ASP A 127 -9.43 23.30 -2.59
CA ASP A 127 -8.11 23.28 -1.96
C ASP A 127 -7.61 24.65 -1.46
N PHE A 128 -8.48 25.46 -0.86
CA PHE A 128 -8.21 26.86 -0.45
C PHE A 128 -7.89 27.81 -1.63
N GLY A 129 -8.36 27.51 -2.82
CA GLY A 129 -8.09 28.24 -4.04
C GLY A 129 -8.61 29.67 -4.05
N SER A 130 -9.65 30.02 -3.28
CA SER A 130 -10.20 31.37 -3.20
C SER A 130 -9.14 32.42 -2.88
N PHE A 131 -8.27 32.14 -1.90
CA PHE A 131 -7.19 33.05 -1.54
C PHE A 131 -6.17 33.19 -2.67
N ARG A 132 -5.78 32.07 -3.30
CA ARG A 132 -4.81 32.06 -4.40
C ARG A 132 -5.34 32.76 -5.65
N PHE A 133 -6.63 32.53 -5.98
CA PHE A 133 -7.25 33.24 -7.11
C PHE A 133 -7.21 34.76 -6.89
N TYR A 134 -7.58 35.21 -5.69
CA TYR A 134 -7.55 36.63 -5.35
C TYR A 134 -6.15 37.23 -5.46
N ASP A 135 -5.15 36.53 -4.97
CA ASP A 135 -3.76 36.95 -4.97
C ASP A 135 -3.18 37.00 -6.39
N HIS A 136 -3.39 35.93 -7.15
CA HIS A 136 -2.86 35.79 -8.51
C HIS A 136 -3.62 36.61 -9.56
N PHE A 137 -4.95 36.60 -9.51
CA PHE A 137 -5.76 37.19 -10.58
C PHE A 137 -6.55 38.43 -10.12
N GLY A 138 -7.06 38.45 -8.91
CA GLY A 138 -7.82 39.59 -8.37
C GLY A 138 -9.18 39.19 -7.79
N PRO A 139 -10.13 40.15 -7.66
CA PRO A 139 -11.39 39.93 -6.98
C PRO A 139 -12.25 38.87 -7.64
N HIS A 140 -13.04 38.13 -6.81
CA HIS A 140 -13.93 37.06 -7.25
C HIS A 140 -15.14 37.58 -8.04
N PHE A 141 -15.53 38.84 -7.85
CA PHE A 141 -16.56 39.52 -8.62
C PHE A 141 -16.12 40.95 -8.93
N PHE A 142 -16.35 41.39 -10.13
CA PHE A 142 -15.93 42.68 -10.63
C PHE A 142 -16.67 43.01 -11.93
N SER A 143 -16.51 44.22 -12.44
CA SER A 143 -16.94 44.61 -13.79
C SER A 143 -15.93 45.49 -14.47
N ILE A 144 -15.90 45.41 -15.81
CA ILE A 144 -15.10 46.30 -16.65
C ILE A 144 -15.99 46.92 -17.74
N GLU A 145 -15.56 48.05 -18.28
CA GLU A 145 -16.11 48.62 -19.49
C GLU A 145 -15.27 48.14 -20.67
N ALA A 146 -15.90 47.60 -21.69
CA ALA A 146 -15.23 47.18 -22.92
C ALA A 146 -15.95 47.82 -24.11
N GLY A 147 -15.30 48.78 -24.76
CA GLY A 147 -15.98 49.59 -25.75
C GLY A 147 -17.22 50.27 -25.18
N ASN A 148 -18.40 50.02 -25.79
CA ASN A 148 -19.70 50.48 -25.33
C ASN A 148 -20.46 49.46 -24.47
N SER A 149 -19.79 48.44 -23.95
CA SER A 149 -20.37 47.30 -23.22
C SER A 149 -19.89 47.23 -21.80
N ARG A 150 -20.73 46.66 -20.93
CA ARG A 150 -20.39 46.30 -19.56
C ARG A 150 -20.19 44.78 -19.46
N LEU A 151 -18.99 44.32 -19.09
CA LEU A 151 -18.70 42.95 -18.77
C LEU A 151 -18.75 42.78 -17.24
N ILE A 152 -19.57 41.84 -16.73
CA ILE A 152 -19.86 41.67 -15.33
C ILE A 152 -19.48 40.25 -14.92
N PHE A 153 -18.66 40.09 -13.90
CA PHE A 153 -18.18 38.81 -13.40
C PHE A 153 -18.72 38.59 -11.99
N LEU A 154 -19.33 37.42 -11.75
CA LEU A 154 -19.92 37.06 -10.44
C LEU A 154 -19.32 35.76 -9.89
N ASP A 155 -19.23 35.72 -8.56
CA ASP A 155 -18.86 34.52 -7.80
C ASP A 155 -20.08 33.63 -7.55
N SER A 156 -20.08 32.45 -8.16
CA SER A 156 -21.15 31.45 -7.99
C SER A 156 -20.88 30.43 -6.87
N THR A 157 -19.72 30.49 -6.20
CA THR A 157 -19.28 29.46 -5.25
C THR A 157 -19.82 29.69 -3.83
N GLY A 158 -20.42 30.85 -3.57
CA GLY A 158 -20.88 31.26 -2.24
C GLY A 158 -19.76 31.71 -1.30
N LYS A 159 -18.53 31.87 -1.76
CA LYS A 159 -17.40 32.40 -0.95
C LYS A 159 -17.55 33.90 -0.73
N THR A 160 -18.05 34.60 -1.74
CA THR A 160 -18.53 35.98 -1.54
C THR A 160 -20.00 35.97 -1.12
N PRO A 161 -20.40 36.72 -0.09
CA PRO A 161 -21.79 36.76 0.34
C PRO A 161 -22.76 37.14 -0.79
N CYS A 162 -23.72 36.26 -1.12
CA CYS A 162 -24.66 36.45 -2.22
C CYS A 162 -25.43 37.79 -2.13
N ARG A 163 -25.83 38.22 -0.91
CA ARG A 163 -26.52 39.49 -0.70
C ARG A 163 -25.68 40.70 -1.09
N TRP A 164 -24.35 40.65 -0.94
CA TRP A 164 -23.45 41.73 -1.32
C TRP A 164 -23.36 41.81 -2.84
N GLN A 165 -23.18 40.69 -3.49
CA GLN A 165 -23.12 40.62 -4.96
C GLN A 165 -24.41 41.12 -5.61
N ILE A 166 -25.57 40.67 -5.12
CA ILE A 166 -26.88 41.11 -5.68
C ILE A 166 -27.08 42.61 -5.46
N ARG A 167 -26.73 43.16 -4.29
CA ARG A 167 -26.82 44.60 -4.04
C ARG A 167 -25.93 45.35 -5.01
N TRP A 168 -24.66 44.97 -5.06
CA TRP A 168 -23.67 45.59 -5.95
C TRP A 168 -24.11 45.49 -7.43
N LEU A 169 -24.63 44.34 -7.87
CA LEU A 169 -25.11 44.15 -9.22
C LEU A 169 -26.25 45.10 -9.56
N LYS A 170 -27.26 45.22 -8.67
CA LYS A 170 -28.40 46.13 -8.85
C LYS A 170 -27.95 47.60 -8.88
N ASP A 171 -27.07 47.98 -7.99
CA ASP A 171 -26.54 49.36 -7.97
C ASP A 171 -25.69 49.65 -9.24
N LEU A 172 -24.89 48.68 -9.70
CA LEU A 172 -24.16 48.78 -10.93
C LEU A 172 -25.08 48.94 -12.14
N LEU A 173 -26.03 48.04 -12.33
CA LEU A 173 -26.96 48.02 -13.48
C LEU A 173 -27.89 49.23 -13.51
N ALA A 174 -28.27 49.77 -12.36
CA ALA A 174 -29.10 50.96 -12.24
C ALA A 174 -28.41 52.25 -12.68
N GLN A 175 -27.07 52.31 -12.60
CA GLN A 175 -26.25 53.45 -12.97
C GLN A 175 -25.56 53.27 -14.34
N ASP A 176 -25.59 52.07 -14.89
CA ASP A 176 -24.90 51.69 -16.09
C ASP A 176 -25.59 52.26 -17.35
N THR A 177 -24.80 52.94 -18.19
CA THR A 177 -25.26 53.54 -19.44
C THR A 177 -24.74 52.81 -20.68
N SER A 178 -24.10 51.67 -20.47
CA SER A 178 -23.59 50.82 -21.56
C SER A 178 -24.72 50.32 -22.47
N ARG A 179 -24.42 50.22 -23.75
CA ARG A 179 -25.35 49.71 -24.73
C ARG A 179 -25.59 48.21 -24.66
N ALA A 180 -24.54 47.46 -24.27
CA ALA A 180 -24.62 46.03 -24.06
C ALA A 180 -24.16 45.65 -22.66
N ARG A 181 -24.79 44.62 -22.08
CA ARG A 181 -24.49 44.07 -20.73
C ARG A 181 -24.32 42.57 -20.84
N ILE A 182 -23.12 42.11 -20.55
CA ILE A 182 -22.75 40.69 -20.66
C ILE A 182 -22.27 40.21 -19.29
N LEU A 183 -22.87 39.13 -18.78
CA LEU A 183 -22.61 38.60 -17.45
C LEU A 183 -21.94 37.24 -17.55
N PHE A 184 -20.93 37.00 -16.71
CA PHE A 184 -20.19 35.75 -16.58
C PHE A 184 -20.34 35.22 -15.15
N ILE A 185 -20.69 33.93 -15.02
CA ILE A 185 -20.90 33.27 -13.75
C ILE A 185 -20.52 31.78 -13.86
N GLY A 186 -19.77 31.24 -12.93
CA GLY A 186 -19.23 29.88 -13.03
C GLY A 186 -20.30 28.78 -13.13
N HIS A 187 -21.32 28.80 -12.27
CA HIS A 187 -22.41 27.83 -12.31
C HIS A 187 -23.59 28.36 -13.15
N PRO A 188 -24.20 27.52 -14.00
CA PRO A 188 -25.37 27.93 -14.77
C PRO A 188 -26.57 28.20 -13.87
N PRO A 189 -27.26 29.35 -14.07
CA PRO A 189 -28.47 29.68 -13.31
C PRO A 189 -29.72 28.95 -13.81
N LEU A 190 -29.67 28.35 -15.01
CA LEU A 190 -30.77 27.59 -15.61
C LEU A 190 -30.37 26.12 -15.74
N HIS A 191 -31.38 25.24 -15.82
CA HIS A 191 -31.19 23.81 -16.10
C HIS A 191 -31.47 23.56 -17.58
N PRO A 192 -30.43 23.46 -18.42
CA PRO A 192 -30.61 23.38 -19.89
C PRO A 192 -31.21 22.06 -20.36
N ASP A 193 -31.15 20.99 -19.55
CA ASP A 193 -31.74 19.68 -19.84
C ASP A 193 -31.97 18.91 -18.53
N GLU A 194 -33.23 18.57 -18.23
CA GLU A 194 -33.58 17.78 -17.04
C GLU A 194 -33.04 16.35 -17.04
N ASN A 195 -32.52 15.88 -18.17
CA ASN A 195 -31.97 14.53 -18.37
C ASN A 195 -30.49 14.53 -18.75
N ALA A 196 -29.73 15.61 -18.49
CA ALA A 196 -28.31 15.64 -18.80
C ALA A 196 -27.57 14.51 -18.05
N PRO A 197 -26.84 13.64 -18.75
CA PRO A 197 -26.08 12.58 -18.09
C PRO A 197 -25.03 13.19 -17.16
N PHE A 198 -24.95 12.67 -15.92
CA PHE A 198 -24.10 13.13 -14.82
C PHE A 198 -24.53 14.44 -14.16
N ASP A 199 -25.79 14.86 -14.32
CA ASP A 199 -26.35 16.03 -13.66
C ASP A 199 -26.43 15.82 -12.14
N GLN A 200 -25.78 16.70 -11.37
CA GLN A 200 -25.84 16.75 -9.91
C GLN A 200 -26.39 18.10 -9.48
N LYS A 201 -27.09 18.14 -8.35
CA LYS A 201 -27.66 19.40 -7.83
C LYS A 201 -26.62 20.49 -7.58
N ASP A 202 -25.39 20.07 -7.31
CA ASP A 202 -24.27 20.97 -7.03
C ASP A 202 -23.61 21.55 -8.29
N ASP A 203 -24.06 21.11 -9.48
CA ASP A 203 -23.56 21.61 -10.78
C ASP A 203 -24.21 22.93 -11.20
N TYR A 204 -25.24 23.36 -10.50
CA TYR A 204 -26.05 24.55 -10.79
C TYR A 204 -25.92 25.62 -9.71
N LEU A 205 -26.33 26.85 -10.09
CA LEU A 205 -26.24 27.99 -9.17
C LEU A 205 -27.07 27.78 -7.90
N ALA A 206 -26.42 27.81 -6.77
CA ALA A 206 -27.02 27.66 -5.43
C ALA A 206 -26.59 28.84 -4.52
N PRO A 207 -27.33 29.17 -3.47
CA PRO A 207 -28.65 28.64 -3.13
C PRO A 207 -29.79 29.19 -4.03
N PRO A 208 -30.97 28.58 -4.03
CA PRO A 208 -32.09 29.04 -4.87
C PRO A 208 -32.43 30.52 -4.72
N GLU A 209 -32.32 31.09 -3.50
CA GLU A 209 -32.54 32.51 -3.24
C GLU A 209 -31.58 33.42 -4.00
N PHE A 210 -30.33 33.00 -4.16
CA PHE A 210 -29.33 33.73 -4.94
C PHE A 210 -29.66 33.67 -6.43
N ARG A 211 -29.99 32.49 -6.94
CA ARG A 211 -30.41 32.27 -8.32
C ARG A 211 -31.63 33.13 -8.67
N ASP A 212 -32.67 33.05 -7.85
CA ASP A 212 -33.92 33.77 -8.11
C ASP A 212 -33.74 35.27 -8.05
N ALA A 213 -32.90 35.78 -7.12
CA ALA A 213 -32.56 37.19 -7.01
C ALA A 213 -31.71 37.68 -8.20
N LEU A 214 -30.80 36.81 -8.71
CA LEU A 214 -29.98 37.09 -9.91
C LEU A 214 -30.90 37.17 -11.15
N LEU A 215 -31.75 36.18 -11.37
CA LEU A 215 -32.67 36.15 -12.51
C LEU A 215 -33.63 37.35 -12.49
N ALA A 216 -34.10 37.77 -11.32
CA ALA A 216 -34.90 38.99 -11.19
C ALA A 216 -34.09 40.24 -11.56
N ALA A 217 -32.84 40.37 -11.07
CA ALA A 217 -31.98 41.50 -11.41
C ALA A 217 -31.66 41.59 -12.93
N ILE A 218 -31.41 40.44 -13.56
CA ILE A 218 -31.18 40.32 -15.00
C ILE A 218 -32.39 40.82 -15.80
N ARG A 219 -33.57 40.33 -15.44
CA ARG A 219 -34.82 40.71 -16.09
C ARG A 219 -35.20 42.19 -15.89
N ASP A 220 -35.04 42.69 -14.64
CA ASP A 220 -35.49 44.04 -14.28
C ASP A 220 -34.59 45.14 -14.86
N HIS A 221 -33.31 44.83 -15.17
CA HIS A 221 -32.33 45.81 -15.67
C HIS A 221 -31.85 45.55 -17.09
N GLY A 222 -32.28 44.48 -17.76
CA GLY A 222 -31.90 44.13 -19.12
C GLY A 222 -30.42 43.74 -19.25
N VAL A 223 -30.11 42.43 -19.22
CA VAL A 223 -28.82 41.85 -19.54
C VAL A 223 -28.93 41.07 -20.85
N ASP A 224 -28.04 41.35 -21.83
CA ASP A 224 -28.15 40.77 -23.16
C ASP A 224 -27.75 39.30 -23.19
N ARG A 225 -26.64 39.00 -22.55
CA ARG A 225 -26.05 37.64 -22.53
C ARG A 225 -25.60 37.25 -21.13
N VAL A 226 -25.82 35.98 -20.76
CA VAL A 226 -25.26 35.36 -19.57
C VAL A 226 -24.48 34.13 -19.98
N PHE A 227 -23.18 34.13 -19.72
CA PHE A 227 -22.31 32.98 -19.95
C PHE A 227 -22.01 32.24 -18.64
N SER A 228 -22.08 30.92 -18.71
CA SER A 228 -21.75 30.04 -17.60
C SER A 228 -20.94 28.82 -18.07
N ALA A 229 -20.26 28.18 -17.13
CA ALA A 229 -19.49 26.96 -17.37
C ALA A 229 -20.00 25.80 -16.50
N ASN A 230 -19.13 25.07 -15.85
CA ASN A 230 -19.33 23.96 -14.92
C ASN A 230 -19.88 22.67 -15.53
N LEU A 231 -20.79 22.75 -16.49
CA LEU A 231 -21.27 21.58 -17.24
C LEU A 231 -20.40 21.36 -18.50
N SER A 232 -20.03 20.10 -18.78
CA SER A 232 -19.23 19.73 -19.94
C SER A 232 -20.06 19.63 -21.23
N LEU A 233 -20.82 20.67 -21.53
CA LEU A 233 -21.72 20.73 -22.69
C LEU A 233 -21.83 22.15 -23.25
N TYR A 234 -22.49 22.27 -24.39
CA TYR A 234 -22.99 23.54 -24.95
C TYR A 234 -24.52 23.51 -24.88
N ALA A 235 -25.10 24.55 -24.28
CA ALA A 235 -26.54 24.78 -24.29
C ALA A 235 -26.84 26.26 -24.39
N GLU A 236 -27.96 26.59 -25.06
CA GLU A 236 -28.43 27.94 -25.23
C GLU A 236 -29.94 27.99 -24.91
N GLU A 237 -30.33 28.93 -24.06
CA GLU A 237 -31.73 29.15 -23.69
C GLU A 237 -32.05 30.66 -23.67
N GLN A 238 -33.16 31.06 -24.25
CA GLN A 238 -33.59 32.45 -24.27
C GLN A 238 -34.76 32.66 -23.30
N ILE A 239 -34.60 33.60 -22.36
CA ILE A 239 -35.68 34.00 -21.43
C ILE A 239 -35.89 35.52 -21.57
N GLY A 240 -37.01 35.91 -22.17
CA GLY A 240 -37.28 37.31 -22.54
C GLY A 240 -36.30 37.82 -23.58
N GLU A 241 -35.59 38.91 -23.29
CA GLU A 241 -34.57 39.48 -24.17
C GLU A 241 -33.17 38.92 -23.86
N THR A 242 -32.98 38.19 -22.75
CA THR A 242 -31.69 37.64 -22.32
C THR A 242 -31.45 36.26 -22.91
N THR A 243 -30.26 36.02 -23.48
CA THR A 243 -29.82 34.68 -23.89
C THR A 243 -28.80 34.14 -22.88
N PHE A 244 -29.09 32.97 -22.36
CA PHE A 244 -28.22 32.21 -21.44
C PHE A 244 -27.44 31.17 -22.24
N VAL A 245 -26.13 31.18 -22.12
CA VAL A 245 -25.24 30.27 -22.83
C VAL A 245 -24.39 29.51 -21.80
N THR A 246 -24.53 28.20 -21.74
CA THR A 246 -23.65 27.32 -20.98
C THR A 246 -22.59 26.75 -21.92
N THR A 247 -21.32 26.96 -21.60
CA THR A 247 -20.18 26.53 -22.42
C THR A 247 -19.12 25.84 -21.56
N GLY A 248 -18.83 24.56 -21.84
CA GLY A 248 -17.91 23.75 -21.03
C GLY A 248 -17.01 22.84 -21.85
N GLY A 249 -16.70 23.23 -23.09
CA GLY A 249 -15.96 22.40 -24.03
C GLY A 249 -14.49 22.79 -24.28
N ALA A 250 -13.85 23.55 -23.37
CA ALA A 250 -12.50 24.07 -23.67
C ALA A 250 -11.33 23.17 -23.22
N GLY A 251 -11.56 21.99 -22.65
CA GLY A 251 -10.43 21.12 -22.27
C GLY A 251 -10.80 20.01 -21.30
N GLY A 252 -11.89 20.17 -20.56
CA GLY A 252 -12.41 19.15 -19.65
C GLY A 252 -12.88 17.87 -20.35
N LEU A 253 -13.54 17.00 -19.60
CA LEU A 253 -14.11 15.76 -20.14
C LEU A 253 -15.33 16.07 -21.01
N VAL A 254 -15.34 15.66 -22.28
CA VAL A 254 -16.50 15.72 -23.17
C VAL A 254 -16.90 14.33 -23.63
N MET A 255 -18.20 14.12 -23.91
CA MET A 255 -18.73 12.83 -24.34
C MET A 255 -18.74 12.63 -25.86
N ASN A 256 -18.37 13.64 -26.65
CA ASN A 256 -18.41 13.63 -28.12
C ASN A 256 -19.79 13.26 -28.70
N ASN A 257 -20.84 13.85 -28.15
CA ASN A 257 -22.21 13.75 -28.66
C ASN A 257 -22.67 15.13 -29.22
N ASP A 258 -23.97 15.29 -29.45
CA ASP A 258 -24.52 16.50 -30.05
C ASP A 258 -24.44 17.74 -29.15
N THR A 259 -24.42 17.56 -27.84
CA THR A 259 -24.35 18.65 -26.84
C THR A 259 -22.99 18.77 -26.15
N SER A 260 -22.24 17.68 -26.00
CA SER A 260 -20.97 17.62 -25.29
C SER A 260 -19.80 17.34 -26.25
N PHE A 261 -19.08 18.38 -26.63
CA PHE A 261 -17.97 18.35 -27.61
C PHE A 261 -16.99 19.49 -27.33
N TYR A 262 -15.78 19.45 -27.89
CA TYR A 262 -14.80 20.51 -27.74
C TYR A 262 -15.19 21.72 -28.58
N HIS A 263 -15.20 22.91 -27.95
CA HIS A 263 -15.64 24.16 -28.58
C HIS A 263 -15.20 25.40 -27.81
N TYR A 264 -15.30 26.56 -28.48
CA TYR A 264 -15.37 27.86 -27.83
C TYR A 264 -16.50 28.68 -28.49
N VAL A 265 -16.92 29.76 -27.85
CA VAL A 265 -17.97 30.64 -28.37
C VAL A 265 -17.31 31.95 -28.80
N ARG A 266 -17.49 32.35 -30.06
CA ARG A 266 -17.12 33.68 -30.54
C ARG A 266 -18.26 34.63 -30.29
N VAL A 267 -18.01 35.74 -29.62
CA VAL A 267 -18.96 36.82 -29.36
C VAL A 267 -18.53 38.04 -30.13
N ASN A 268 -19.47 38.69 -30.84
CA ASN A 268 -19.24 39.93 -31.54
C ASN A 268 -20.19 41.00 -30.98
N VAL A 269 -19.68 42.17 -30.73
CA VAL A 269 -20.42 43.34 -30.29
C VAL A 269 -20.23 44.41 -31.36
N ASP A 270 -21.33 44.87 -31.95
CA ASP A 270 -21.24 45.91 -32.97
C ASP A 270 -21.16 47.33 -32.36
N ALA A 271 -21.01 48.34 -33.23
CA ALA A 271 -20.93 49.74 -32.81
C ALA A 271 -22.19 50.25 -32.11
N ASP A 272 -23.36 49.65 -32.38
CA ASP A 272 -24.65 49.96 -31.76
C ASP A 272 -24.87 49.22 -30.42
N GLY A 273 -23.98 48.28 -30.07
CA GLY A 273 -24.06 47.46 -28.85
C GLY A 273 -24.92 46.20 -29.05
N GLU A 274 -25.25 45.81 -30.28
CA GLU A 274 -25.92 44.54 -30.50
C GLU A 274 -24.95 43.38 -30.32
N VAL A 275 -25.32 42.41 -29.46
CA VAL A 275 -24.50 41.25 -29.09
C VAL A 275 -24.93 40.04 -29.90
N SER A 276 -24.08 39.54 -30.76
CA SER A 276 -24.25 38.24 -31.44
C SER A 276 -23.19 37.25 -31.03
N HIS A 277 -23.48 35.96 -31.13
CA HIS A 277 -22.50 34.93 -30.82
C HIS A 277 -22.59 33.77 -31.82
N SER A 278 -21.49 33.04 -31.95
CA SER A 278 -21.38 31.87 -32.83
C SER A 278 -20.54 30.77 -32.16
N LEU A 279 -21.04 29.54 -32.26
CA LEU A 279 -20.36 28.36 -31.75
C LEU A 279 -19.25 27.90 -32.70
N GLN A 280 -18.04 27.78 -32.19
CA GLN A 280 -16.88 27.29 -32.94
C GLN A 280 -16.55 25.87 -32.46
N ARG A 281 -17.03 24.85 -33.18
CA ARG A 281 -16.84 23.44 -32.82
C ARG A 281 -15.48 22.93 -33.34
N LEU A 282 -14.67 22.36 -32.44
CA LEU A 282 -13.42 21.71 -32.80
C LEU A 282 -13.65 20.24 -33.19
N LYS A 283 -13.16 19.86 -34.37
CA LYS A 283 -13.17 18.47 -34.85
C LYS A 283 -11.97 17.67 -34.29
N VAL A 284 -11.78 17.64 -33.02
CA VAL A 284 -10.62 17.01 -32.36
C VAL A 284 -11.07 16.06 -31.29
N GLY A 285 -10.56 14.81 -31.32
CA GLY A 285 -10.64 13.86 -30.23
C GLY A 285 -9.28 13.72 -29.57
N GLN A 286 -9.22 13.66 -28.25
CA GLN A 286 -7.99 13.38 -27.54
C GLN A 286 -7.73 11.87 -27.52
N HIS A 287 -6.53 11.43 -27.92
CA HIS A 287 -6.16 10.02 -27.88
C HIS A 287 -6.08 9.54 -26.42
N PRO A 288 -6.69 8.38 -26.04
CA PRO A 288 -6.73 7.91 -24.64
C PRO A 288 -5.36 7.79 -23.96
N ILE A 289 -4.32 7.46 -24.73
CA ILE A 289 -2.94 7.36 -24.22
C ILE A 289 -2.39 8.74 -23.89
N LEU A 290 -2.62 9.75 -24.73
CA LEU A 290 -2.16 11.12 -24.49
C LEU A 290 -2.81 11.71 -23.25
N LYS A 291 -4.11 11.46 -23.03
CA LYS A 291 -4.81 11.87 -21.81
C LYS A 291 -4.21 11.23 -20.55
N ARG A 292 -3.82 9.95 -20.60
CA ARG A 292 -3.14 9.29 -19.46
C ARG A 292 -1.75 9.87 -19.20
N LEU A 293 -1.00 10.20 -20.24
CA LEU A 293 0.31 10.85 -20.11
C LEU A 293 0.20 12.26 -19.54
N GLU A 294 -0.79 13.02 -19.97
CA GLU A 294 -1.12 14.34 -19.43
C GLU A 294 -1.45 14.26 -17.94
N SER A 295 -2.33 13.32 -17.53
CA SER A 295 -2.66 13.09 -16.12
C SER A 295 -1.46 12.67 -15.28
N LEU A 296 -0.56 11.84 -15.83
CA LEU A 296 0.69 11.45 -15.16
C LEU A 296 1.64 12.66 -15.04
N TRP A 297 1.74 13.48 -16.06
CA TRP A 297 2.56 14.69 -16.03
C TRP A 297 2.06 15.66 -14.95
N PHE A 298 0.75 15.93 -14.90
CA PHE A 298 0.17 16.77 -13.86
C PHE A 298 0.39 16.19 -12.45
N PHE A 299 0.26 14.88 -12.30
CA PHE A 299 0.56 14.24 -11.02
C PHE A 299 2.03 14.45 -10.59
N ILE A 300 2.98 14.29 -11.53
CA ILE A 300 4.40 14.54 -11.24
C ILE A 300 4.62 16.02 -10.91
N TYR A 301 4.04 16.91 -11.71
CA TYR A 301 4.16 18.36 -11.51
C TYR A 301 3.59 18.80 -10.16
N SER A 302 2.44 18.28 -9.76
CA SER A 302 1.81 18.60 -8.47
C SER A 302 2.64 18.19 -7.26
N LEU A 303 3.50 17.17 -7.35
CA LEU A 303 4.38 16.76 -6.27
C LEU A 303 5.34 17.88 -5.82
N PHE A 304 5.70 18.80 -6.70
CA PHE A 304 6.60 19.90 -6.36
C PHE A 304 5.91 21.05 -5.64
N TYR A 305 4.59 21.16 -5.74
CA TYR A 305 3.76 22.16 -5.08
C TYR A 305 3.05 21.64 -3.83
N THR A 306 3.22 20.35 -3.49
CA THR A 306 2.78 19.83 -2.19
C THR A 306 3.44 20.61 -1.06
N GLY A 307 2.75 20.75 0.06
CA GLY A 307 3.29 21.42 1.25
C GLY A 307 4.65 20.84 1.66
N TYR A 308 5.52 21.67 2.24
CA TYR A 308 6.88 21.26 2.61
C TYR A 308 6.95 19.98 3.42
N LEU A 309 5.98 19.70 4.29
CA LEU A 309 5.93 18.47 5.08
C LEU A 309 5.79 17.24 4.18
N ASN A 310 4.86 17.26 3.22
CA ASN A 310 4.64 16.14 2.30
C ASN A 310 5.85 15.92 1.38
N PHE A 311 6.45 16.99 0.89
CA PHE A 311 7.68 16.93 0.09
C PHE A 311 8.83 16.29 0.87
N ILE A 312 9.08 16.72 2.13
CA ILE A 312 10.10 16.14 3.01
C ILE A 312 9.82 14.65 3.26
N LEU A 313 8.57 14.25 3.47
CA LEU A 313 8.21 12.85 3.65
C LEU A 313 8.52 12.01 2.41
N ILE A 314 8.22 12.50 1.22
CA ILE A 314 8.54 11.81 -0.04
C ILE A 314 10.05 11.62 -0.18
N VAL A 315 10.84 12.68 0.00
CA VAL A 315 12.31 12.63 -0.04
C VAL A 315 12.85 11.67 1.02
N ALA A 316 12.30 11.71 2.25
CA ALA A 316 12.72 10.83 3.35
C ALA A 316 12.49 9.34 3.04
N VAL A 317 11.39 8.99 2.35
CA VAL A 317 11.12 7.61 1.93
C VAL A 317 12.20 7.11 0.96
N PHE A 318 12.51 7.87 -0.10
CA PHE A 318 13.55 7.47 -1.05
C PHE A 318 14.94 7.44 -0.41
N ALA A 319 15.26 8.39 0.46
CA ALA A 319 16.51 8.41 1.21
C ALA A 319 16.62 7.19 2.15
N ALA A 320 15.55 6.83 2.86
CA ALA A 320 15.54 5.64 3.72
C ALA A 320 15.74 4.33 2.94
N ILE A 321 15.13 4.22 1.75
CA ILE A 321 15.34 3.08 0.84
C ILE A 321 16.81 3.04 0.41
N ALA A 322 17.38 4.17 -0.03
CA ALA A 322 18.78 4.26 -0.43
C ALA A 322 19.75 3.88 0.70
N ILE A 323 19.51 4.36 1.93
CA ILE A 323 20.33 4.01 3.10
C ILE A 323 20.29 2.50 3.37
N LYS A 324 19.11 1.88 3.30
CA LYS A 324 18.99 0.41 3.46
C LYS A 324 19.70 -0.37 2.37
N LEU A 325 19.57 0.07 1.12
CA LEU A 325 20.25 -0.54 -0.01
C LEU A 325 21.76 -0.35 0.09
N TYR A 326 22.25 0.81 0.54
CA TYR A 326 23.66 1.05 0.82
C TYR A 326 24.21 0.03 1.80
N GLY A 327 23.53 -0.18 2.93
CA GLY A 327 23.90 -1.18 3.92
C GLY A 327 23.94 -2.61 3.36
N ALA A 328 23.01 -2.95 2.48
CA ALA A 328 22.95 -4.29 1.86
C ALA A 328 24.00 -4.53 0.78
N ILE A 329 24.43 -3.46 0.08
CA ILE A 329 25.31 -3.57 -1.12
C ILE A 329 26.77 -3.33 -0.77
N PHE A 330 27.05 -2.32 0.07
CA PHE A 330 28.40 -1.79 0.26
C PHE A 330 29.00 -2.11 1.62
N ILE A 331 28.16 -2.42 2.65
CA ILE A 331 28.71 -2.83 3.94
C ILE A 331 29.03 -4.31 3.88
N GLY A 332 30.31 -4.63 4.01
CA GLY A 332 30.78 -6.02 4.13
C GLY A 332 30.13 -6.71 5.33
N LYS A 333 29.76 -7.98 5.17
CA LYS A 333 29.24 -8.82 6.25
C LYS A 333 30.36 -9.73 6.71
N ASP A 334 30.63 -9.72 7.99
CA ASP A 334 31.37 -10.78 8.63
C ASP A 334 30.43 -11.96 8.87
N TYR A 335 30.58 -13.04 8.10
CA TYR A 335 29.71 -14.22 8.19
C TYR A 335 30.16 -15.19 9.28
N TYR A 336 31.43 -15.14 9.69
CA TYR A 336 32.02 -16.07 10.64
C TYR A 336 32.82 -15.33 11.72
N PRO A 337 32.17 -14.46 12.51
CA PRO A 337 32.83 -13.78 13.60
C PRO A 337 33.31 -14.80 14.64
N ASP A 338 34.53 -14.67 15.13
CA ASP A 338 35.05 -15.46 16.22
C ASP A 338 34.55 -14.89 17.56
N TYR A 339 33.94 -15.77 18.36
CA TYR A 339 33.50 -15.44 19.71
C TYR A 339 34.26 -16.30 20.71
N ASP A 340 35.33 -15.75 21.27
CA ASP A 340 36.07 -16.39 22.35
C ASP A 340 35.23 -16.34 23.64
N LEU A 341 34.56 -17.48 23.94
CA LEU A 341 33.65 -17.61 25.09
C LEU A 341 34.22 -18.66 26.06
N ASP A 342 34.65 -18.22 27.23
CA ASP A 342 35.03 -19.10 28.34
C ASP A 342 33.79 -19.44 29.22
N PRO A 343 33.28 -20.68 29.22
CA PRO A 343 32.15 -21.11 30.04
C PRO A 343 32.53 -21.41 31.49
N SER A 344 33.81 -21.55 31.85
CA SER A 344 34.30 -22.01 33.13
C SER A 344 33.67 -21.33 34.34
N PRO A 345 33.42 -20.02 34.37
CA PRO A 345 32.81 -19.34 35.52
C PRO A 345 31.38 -19.77 35.86
N TRP A 346 30.69 -20.46 34.92
CA TRP A 346 29.25 -20.77 35.01
C TRP A 346 28.94 -22.25 35.12
N LEU A 347 29.89 -23.17 34.91
CA LEU A 347 29.67 -24.60 34.80
C LEU A 347 29.08 -25.22 36.06
N ASP A 348 29.43 -24.72 37.26
CA ASP A 348 29.03 -25.28 38.53
C ASP A 348 27.89 -24.51 39.25
N LYS A 349 27.25 -23.56 38.54
CA LYS A 349 26.17 -22.75 39.14
C LYS A 349 24.80 -23.16 38.62
N PRO A 350 23.90 -23.68 39.49
CA PRO A 350 22.52 -23.92 39.09
C PRO A 350 21.85 -22.63 38.65
N MET A 351 21.20 -22.66 37.49
CA MET A 351 20.58 -21.51 36.87
C MET A 351 19.05 -21.57 36.92
N ARG A 352 18.41 -20.43 36.83
CA ARG A 352 16.96 -20.28 36.69
C ARG A 352 16.66 -19.85 35.25
N VAL A 353 16.08 -20.76 34.49
CA VAL A 353 15.81 -20.51 33.05
C VAL A 353 14.32 -20.36 32.80
N ALA A 354 13.91 -19.22 32.19
CA ALA A 354 12.53 -19.03 31.74
C ALA A 354 12.44 -19.24 30.24
N MET A 355 11.73 -20.28 29.80
CA MET A 355 11.55 -20.66 28.40
C MET A 355 10.25 -20.08 27.84
N PHE A 356 10.28 -19.44 26.69
CA PHE A 356 9.09 -18.89 26.02
C PHE A 356 8.85 -19.61 24.70
N THR A 357 7.67 -20.21 24.54
CA THR A 357 7.33 -20.99 23.35
C THR A 357 5.88 -20.78 22.92
N ASN A 358 5.63 -20.78 21.59
CA ASN A 358 4.29 -20.68 21.01
C ASN A 358 3.54 -22.02 20.98
N ASN A 359 4.25 -23.13 21.19
CA ASN A 359 3.68 -24.47 21.27
C ASN A 359 4.42 -25.33 22.31
N TYR A 360 3.68 -26.14 23.02
CA TYR A 360 4.22 -27.03 24.06
C TYR A 360 3.27 -28.20 24.28
N LEU A 361 3.70 -29.22 25.04
CA LEU A 361 2.84 -30.36 25.41
C LEU A 361 1.48 -29.90 25.97
N PRO A 362 0.38 -30.60 25.71
CA PRO A 362 0.27 -31.90 25.07
C PRO A 362 0.29 -31.88 23.54
N PHE A 363 0.53 -30.73 22.89
CA PHE A 363 0.74 -30.69 21.44
C PHE A 363 2.05 -31.42 21.10
N ILE A 364 1.94 -32.50 20.30
CA ILE A 364 3.08 -33.33 19.90
C ILE A 364 3.68 -32.75 18.60
N GLY A 365 4.96 -32.44 18.64
CA GLY A 365 5.73 -31.93 17.51
C GLY A 365 7.22 -31.84 17.87
N GLY A 366 8.07 -31.62 16.89
CA GLY A 366 9.53 -31.56 17.09
C GLY A 366 9.95 -30.52 18.13
N VAL A 367 9.40 -29.32 18.06
CA VAL A 367 9.74 -28.22 18.98
C VAL A 367 9.30 -28.50 20.41
N PRO A 368 8.03 -28.87 20.71
CA PRO A 368 7.62 -29.24 22.07
C PRO A 368 8.43 -30.37 22.70
N ILE A 369 8.76 -31.40 21.90
CA ILE A 369 9.57 -32.53 22.38
C ILE A 369 10.99 -32.09 22.69
N SER A 370 11.59 -31.27 21.82
CA SER A 370 12.93 -30.70 22.02
C SER A 370 12.99 -29.86 23.30
N ILE A 371 11.99 -28.99 23.52
CA ILE A 371 11.89 -28.16 24.74
C ILE A 371 11.76 -29.02 25.99
N GLU A 372 10.91 -30.03 25.96
CA GLU A 372 10.69 -30.93 27.11
C GLU A 372 11.95 -31.72 27.46
N ARG A 373 12.66 -32.23 26.46
CA ARG A 373 13.93 -32.93 26.67
C ARG A 373 14.99 -32.01 27.28
N LEU A 374 15.14 -30.79 26.70
CA LEU A 374 16.04 -29.79 27.23
C LEU A 374 15.69 -29.41 28.68
N ARG A 375 14.40 -29.21 28.97
CA ARG A 375 13.92 -28.93 30.31
C ARG A 375 14.32 -30.02 31.31
N ARG A 376 14.05 -31.29 30.98
CA ARG A 376 14.41 -32.42 31.83
C ARG A 376 15.93 -32.55 32.04
N GLY A 377 16.70 -32.33 30.96
CA GLY A 377 18.15 -32.37 31.03
C GLY A 377 18.73 -31.29 31.96
N LEU A 378 18.24 -30.07 31.85
CA LEU A 378 18.68 -28.96 32.70
C LEU A 378 18.24 -29.17 34.18
N GLU A 379 17.02 -29.68 34.41
CA GLU A 379 16.58 -30.05 35.79
C GLU A 379 17.44 -31.15 36.41
N ALA A 380 17.88 -32.12 35.61
CA ALA A 380 18.79 -33.18 36.09
C ALA A 380 20.18 -32.62 36.46
N LEU A 381 20.59 -31.48 35.87
CA LEU A 381 21.80 -30.73 36.24
C LEU A 381 21.58 -29.81 37.47
N GLY A 382 20.37 -29.74 38.01
CA GLY A 382 20.03 -28.94 39.19
C GLY A 382 19.44 -27.57 38.89
N ASP A 383 19.19 -27.23 37.62
CA ASP A 383 18.60 -25.97 37.20
C ASP A 383 17.10 -25.88 37.53
N LYS A 384 16.59 -24.67 37.66
CA LYS A 384 15.14 -24.40 37.85
C LYS A 384 14.53 -23.85 36.58
N LEU A 385 13.47 -24.48 36.11
CA LEU A 385 12.84 -24.14 34.85
C LEU A 385 11.42 -23.57 35.03
N LEU A 386 11.08 -22.57 34.16
CA LEU A 386 9.73 -22.05 34.01
C LEU A 386 9.40 -21.97 32.53
N VAL A 387 8.48 -22.80 32.05
CA VAL A 387 8.02 -22.75 30.65
C VAL A 387 6.78 -21.86 30.53
N VAL A 388 6.84 -20.83 29.71
CA VAL A 388 5.70 -19.96 29.36
C VAL A 388 5.14 -20.42 28.03
N ALA A 389 3.94 -20.99 28.04
CA ALA A 389 3.33 -21.65 26.90
C ALA A 389 1.81 -21.41 26.81
N PRO A 390 1.17 -21.57 25.64
CA PRO A 390 -0.28 -21.49 25.51
C PRO A 390 -0.99 -22.57 26.33
N ARG A 391 -2.26 -22.29 26.66
CA ARG A 391 -3.15 -23.26 27.29
C ARG A 391 -3.75 -24.18 26.22
N TYR A 392 -3.78 -25.51 26.50
CA TYR A 392 -4.38 -26.51 25.63
C TYR A 392 -5.54 -27.25 26.34
N LYS A 393 -6.44 -27.85 25.58
CA LYS A 393 -7.36 -28.87 26.10
C LYS A 393 -6.56 -30.15 26.37
N GLY A 394 -6.85 -30.82 27.47
CA GLY A 394 -6.16 -32.07 27.88
C GLY A 394 -4.76 -31.88 28.47
N GLN A 395 -4.36 -30.63 28.81
CA GLN A 395 -3.16 -30.41 29.62
C GLN A 395 -3.39 -30.92 31.07
N PRO A 396 -2.32 -31.28 31.78
CA PRO A 396 -2.42 -31.62 33.21
C PRO A 396 -3.02 -30.47 34.03
N GLU A 397 -3.82 -30.77 35.04
CA GLU A 397 -4.45 -29.74 35.89
C GLU A 397 -3.42 -28.94 36.70
N THR A 398 -2.35 -29.61 37.14
CA THR A 398 -1.26 -28.98 37.92
C THR A 398 0.08 -29.20 37.24
N GLU A 399 0.74 -28.11 36.91
CA GLU A 399 2.09 -28.09 36.32
C GLU A 399 2.91 -27.01 37.07
N SER A 400 3.79 -27.40 37.95
CA SER A 400 4.59 -26.47 38.78
C SER A 400 5.60 -25.64 37.95
N HIS A 401 6.07 -26.23 36.86
CA HIS A 401 7.11 -25.68 35.99
C HIS A 401 6.55 -24.99 34.72
N VAL A 402 5.21 -24.96 34.49
CA VAL A 402 4.60 -24.36 33.30
C VAL A 402 3.64 -23.23 33.66
N LEU A 403 3.86 -22.06 33.07
CA LEU A 403 2.91 -20.96 33.12
C LEU A 403 2.03 -21.00 31.84
N ARG A 404 0.80 -21.50 32.01
CA ARG A 404 -0.18 -21.59 30.92
C ARG A 404 -0.86 -20.24 30.66
N VAL A 405 -0.72 -19.75 29.46
CA VAL A 405 -1.28 -18.50 29.00
C VAL A 405 -2.57 -18.76 28.22
N PRO A 406 -3.72 -18.16 28.55
CA PRO A 406 -4.95 -18.29 27.79
C PRO A 406 -4.75 -17.87 26.34
N SER A 407 -5.39 -18.60 25.41
CA SER A 407 -5.32 -18.31 23.99
C SER A 407 -6.43 -17.34 23.57
N LEU A 408 -6.09 -16.34 22.75
CA LEU A 408 -7.04 -15.46 22.08
C LEU A 408 -7.70 -16.15 20.88
N LEU A 409 -6.91 -16.95 20.17
CA LEU A 409 -7.33 -17.61 18.93
C LEU A 409 -6.69 -19.01 18.86
N ALA A 410 -7.41 -19.96 18.28
CA ALA A 410 -6.90 -21.29 17.97
C ALA A 410 -7.17 -21.59 16.48
N MET A 411 -6.13 -21.91 15.72
CA MET A 411 -6.14 -22.17 14.28
C MET A 411 -5.65 -23.58 13.96
N GLY A 412 -5.89 -24.05 12.75
CA GLY A 412 -5.63 -25.42 12.31
C GLY A 412 -6.86 -26.32 12.49
N GLU A 413 -6.92 -27.44 11.75
CA GLU A 413 -8.07 -28.36 11.77
C GLU A 413 -8.33 -28.95 13.16
N LYS A 414 -7.28 -29.30 13.89
CA LYS A 414 -7.34 -29.79 15.28
C LYS A 414 -7.15 -28.67 16.32
N ARG A 415 -7.20 -27.38 15.89
CA ARG A 415 -6.96 -26.19 16.74
C ARG A 415 -5.62 -26.25 17.50
N GLU A 416 -4.60 -26.80 16.85
CA GLU A 416 -3.28 -27.04 17.41
C GLU A 416 -2.43 -25.77 17.53
N PHE A 417 -2.58 -24.81 16.62
CA PHE A 417 -1.89 -23.52 16.66
C PHE A 417 -2.68 -22.53 17.52
N ARG A 418 -2.07 -22.07 18.61
CA ARG A 418 -2.72 -21.21 19.59
C ARG A 418 -2.00 -19.88 19.74
N LEU A 419 -2.71 -18.80 19.53
CA LEU A 419 -2.22 -17.46 19.82
C LEU A 419 -2.53 -17.11 21.27
N ALA A 420 -1.51 -17.17 22.14
CA ALA A 420 -1.64 -16.83 23.55
C ALA A 420 -1.95 -15.33 23.74
N ASN A 421 -2.67 -14.98 24.82
CA ASN A 421 -2.90 -13.59 25.19
C ASN A 421 -1.65 -12.98 25.84
N ILE A 422 -0.80 -12.36 25.03
CA ILE A 422 0.46 -11.74 25.47
C ILE A 422 0.27 -10.44 26.26
N PHE A 423 -0.91 -9.85 26.26
CA PHE A 423 -1.21 -8.59 26.96
C PHE A 423 -1.46 -8.74 28.47
N LEU A 424 -1.39 -9.95 28.99
CA LEU A 424 -1.62 -10.21 30.39
C LEU A 424 -0.42 -9.85 31.27
N GLY A 425 -0.54 -8.80 32.06
CA GLY A 425 0.50 -8.34 32.99
C GLY A 425 0.97 -9.42 34.01
N ARG A 426 0.14 -10.44 34.27
CA ARG A 426 0.48 -11.58 35.13
C ARG A 426 1.68 -12.39 34.62
N ILE A 427 1.92 -12.44 33.30
CA ILE A 427 3.08 -13.15 32.74
C ILE A 427 4.36 -12.49 33.25
N ARG A 428 4.49 -11.18 33.07
CA ARG A 428 5.64 -10.41 33.54
C ARG A 428 5.80 -10.49 35.08
N LYS A 429 4.69 -10.42 35.82
CA LYS A 429 4.71 -10.54 37.28
C LYS A 429 5.24 -11.93 37.72
N ARG A 430 4.79 -13.01 37.08
CA ARG A 430 5.23 -14.40 37.41
C ARG A 430 6.69 -14.63 37.04
N VAL A 431 7.13 -14.15 35.86
CA VAL A 431 8.54 -14.26 35.42
C VAL A 431 9.45 -13.45 36.34
N ARG A 432 9.06 -12.23 36.74
CA ARG A 432 9.82 -11.44 37.70
C ARG A 432 9.91 -12.11 39.07
N ALA A 433 8.84 -12.74 39.54
CA ALA A 433 8.84 -13.50 40.80
C ALA A 433 9.71 -14.74 40.72
N PHE A 434 9.82 -15.36 39.54
CA PHE A 434 10.70 -16.51 39.31
C PHE A 434 12.18 -16.10 39.33
N LYS A 435 12.53 -14.82 39.04
CA LYS A 435 13.89 -14.27 39.00
C LYS A 435 14.81 -15.11 38.09
N PRO A 436 14.53 -15.24 36.80
CA PRO A 436 15.38 -15.99 35.89
C PRO A 436 16.74 -15.35 35.73
N ASP A 437 17.79 -16.16 35.58
CA ASP A 437 19.13 -15.76 35.20
C ASP A 437 19.27 -15.65 33.68
N ILE A 438 18.48 -16.47 32.93
CA ILE A 438 18.44 -16.50 31.47
C ILE A 438 16.97 -16.60 31.00
N ILE A 439 16.67 -15.92 29.90
CA ILE A 439 15.43 -16.11 29.17
C ILE A 439 15.74 -16.84 27.87
N HIS A 440 15.13 -18.02 27.68
CA HIS A 440 15.29 -18.86 26.52
C HIS A 440 14.07 -18.78 25.60
N LEU A 441 14.30 -18.39 24.34
CA LEU A 441 13.26 -18.12 23.36
C LEU A 441 13.27 -19.21 22.28
N HIS A 442 12.09 -19.77 21.96
CA HIS A 442 11.99 -20.85 20.97
C HIS A 442 11.28 -20.45 19.68
N HIS A 443 10.76 -19.21 19.60
CA HIS A 443 10.12 -18.66 18.39
C HIS A 443 10.44 -17.18 18.22
N PRO A 444 10.64 -16.67 17.00
CA PRO A 444 11.00 -15.26 16.76
C PRO A 444 9.80 -14.30 16.77
N PHE A 445 8.62 -14.79 17.14
CA PHE A 445 7.37 -14.01 17.15
C PHE A 445 6.50 -14.40 18.34
N TRP A 446 5.47 -13.59 18.62
CA TRP A 446 4.44 -13.78 19.63
C TRP A 446 5.02 -13.95 21.05
N LEU A 447 4.88 -15.13 21.69
CA LEU A 447 5.44 -15.35 23.03
C LEU A 447 6.96 -15.20 23.07
N GLY A 448 7.66 -15.55 22.00
CA GLY A 448 9.10 -15.29 21.91
C GLY A 448 9.42 -13.79 21.90
N SER A 449 8.66 -13.00 21.16
CA SER A 449 8.82 -11.52 21.16
C SER A 449 8.47 -10.93 22.55
N LEU A 450 7.46 -11.46 23.24
CA LEU A 450 7.16 -11.07 24.61
C LEU A 450 8.32 -11.43 25.55
N GLY A 451 8.88 -12.63 25.41
CA GLY A 451 10.04 -13.07 26.21
C GLY A 451 11.25 -12.17 26.03
N LEU A 452 11.54 -11.78 24.80
CA LEU A 452 12.61 -10.82 24.49
C LEU A 452 12.33 -9.43 25.09
N PHE A 453 11.09 -8.96 25.03
CA PHE A 453 10.69 -7.71 25.70
C PHE A 453 10.86 -7.79 27.22
N VAL A 454 10.46 -8.91 27.85
CA VAL A 454 10.64 -9.16 29.29
C VAL A 454 12.12 -9.21 29.66
N ALA A 455 12.94 -9.91 28.88
CA ALA A 455 14.39 -10.00 29.06
C ALA A 455 15.03 -8.60 29.12
N ARG A 456 14.72 -7.76 28.15
CA ARG A 456 15.23 -6.38 28.10
C ARG A 456 14.71 -5.50 29.24
N THR A 457 13.42 -5.64 29.60
CA THR A 457 12.82 -4.86 30.70
C THR A 457 13.42 -5.21 32.06
N LEU A 458 13.83 -6.47 32.24
CA LEU A 458 14.43 -6.96 33.46
C LEU A 458 15.96 -7.00 33.43
N ASN A 459 16.57 -6.60 32.32
CA ASN A 459 18.01 -6.65 32.05
C ASN A 459 18.59 -8.07 32.26
N ILE A 460 17.92 -9.07 31.65
CA ILE A 460 18.29 -10.48 31.71
C ILE A 460 18.74 -10.93 30.31
N PRO A 461 19.84 -11.71 30.19
CA PRO A 461 20.30 -12.27 28.92
C PRO A 461 19.21 -13.12 28.24
N ALA A 462 19.08 -12.98 26.92
CA ALA A 462 18.14 -13.73 26.10
C ALA A 462 18.88 -14.61 25.08
N ILE A 463 18.59 -15.92 25.13
CA ILE A 463 19.10 -16.91 24.17
C ILE A 463 17.93 -17.35 23.27
N TYR A 464 18.20 -17.52 21.99
CA TYR A 464 17.21 -17.98 21.02
C TYR A 464 17.61 -19.31 20.38
N THR A 465 16.77 -20.35 20.48
CA THR A 465 16.96 -21.58 19.70
C THR A 465 16.18 -21.48 18.39
N TYR A 466 16.88 -21.57 17.28
CA TYR A 466 16.29 -21.56 15.94
C TYR A 466 15.85 -22.99 15.55
N HIS A 467 14.55 -23.27 15.68
CA HIS A 467 14.00 -24.60 15.40
C HIS A 467 13.48 -24.79 13.99
N THR A 468 13.04 -23.70 13.33
CA THR A 468 12.18 -23.82 12.15
C THR A 468 12.55 -22.82 11.09
N ARG A 469 12.76 -23.28 9.87
CA ARG A 469 12.96 -22.43 8.68
C ARG A 469 11.63 -21.86 8.24
N LEU A 470 11.34 -20.60 8.65
CA LEU A 470 10.05 -19.95 8.42
C LEU A 470 9.70 -19.81 6.94
N GLU A 471 10.68 -19.73 6.05
CA GLU A 471 10.48 -19.63 4.62
C GLU A 471 9.74 -20.83 4.02
N HIS A 472 9.83 -22.00 4.64
CA HIS A 472 9.08 -23.20 4.21
C HIS A 472 7.60 -23.16 4.58
N TYR A 473 7.20 -22.23 5.46
CA TYR A 473 5.82 -22.06 5.93
C TYR A 473 5.08 -20.91 5.23
N ALA A 474 5.60 -20.42 4.11
CA ALA A 474 5.00 -19.34 3.31
C ALA A 474 3.55 -19.62 2.87
N HIS A 475 3.18 -20.89 2.71
CA HIS A 475 1.84 -21.31 2.30
C HIS A 475 0.75 -21.09 3.36
N PHE A 476 1.13 -20.87 4.62
CA PHE A 476 0.19 -20.52 5.69
C PHE A 476 -0.08 -19.02 5.82
N VAL A 477 0.63 -18.17 5.05
CA VAL A 477 0.52 -16.72 5.16
C VAL A 477 -0.23 -16.18 3.94
N PRO A 478 -1.26 -15.33 4.09
CA PRO A 478 -2.03 -14.76 2.99
C PRO A 478 -1.24 -13.63 2.27
N LEU A 479 -0.04 -13.93 1.82
CA LEU A 479 0.87 -13.05 1.09
C LEU A 479 1.53 -13.82 -0.05
N PRO A 480 1.98 -13.14 -1.13
CA PRO A 480 2.76 -13.77 -2.18
C PRO A 480 3.96 -14.54 -1.58
N GLY A 481 4.00 -15.86 -1.74
CA GLY A 481 4.96 -16.74 -1.06
C GLY A 481 6.42 -16.36 -1.31
N MET A 482 6.75 -15.80 -2.48
CA MET A 482 8.08 -15.30 -2.81
C MET A 482 8.46 -14.08 -1.95
N LEU A 483 7.53 -13.13 -1.77
CA LEU A 483 7.74 -11.94 -0.95
C LEU A 483 7.92 -12.32 0.53
N PHE A 484 7.09 -13.23 1.04
CA PHE A 484 7.22 -13.72 2.40
C PHE A 484 8.56 -14.41 2.64
N ARG A 485 8.93 -15.37 1.77
CA ARG A 485 10.18 -16.14 1.90
C ARG A 485 11.43 -15.27 1.84
N ASN A 486 11.53 -14.41 0.82
CA ASN A 486 12.79 -13.73 0.49
C ASN A 486 12.98 -12.40 1.23
N LEU A 487 11.92 -11.82 1.78
CA LEU A 487 12.00 -10.52 2.42
C LEU A 487 11.53 -10.56 3.88
N ILE A 488 10.30 -11.00 4.14
CA ILE A 488 9.68 -10.88 5.47
C ILE A 488 10.28 -11.88 6.44
N SER A 489 10.40 -13.17 6.08
CA SER A 489 10.95 -14.19 6.98
C SER A 489 12.41 -13.93 7.33
N HIS A 490 13.25 -13.60 6.35
CA HIS A 490 14.65 -13.27 6.59
C HIS A 490 14.81 -12.01 7.45
N ALA A 491 14.03 -10.96 7.18
CA ALA A 491 14.06 -9.75 7.97
C ALA A 491 13.61 -9.98 9.42
N LEU A 492 12.57 -10.78 9.62
CA LEU A 492 12.04 -11.15 10.94
C LEU A 492 13.08 -11.93 11.75
N ILE A 493 13.63 -13.01 11.16
CA ILE A 493 14.63 -13.87 11.81
C ILE A 493 15.88 -13.05 12.15
N LYS A 494 16.46 -12.35 11.17
CA LYS A 494 17.63 -11.51 11.36
C LYS A 494 17.42 -10.46 12.45
N ARG A 495 16.30 -9.73 12.40
CA ARG A 495 16.01 -8.67 13.38
C ARG A 495 15.82 -9.24 14.79
N PHE A 496 15.18 -10.39 14.91
CA PHE A 496 14.95 -11.03 16.19
C PHE A 496 16.25 -11.61 16.77
N ALA A 497 16.95 -12.44 16.00
CA ALA A 497 18.20 -13.07 16.41
C ALA A 497 19.27 -12.04 16.83
N ASN A 498 19.44 -10.95 16.06
CA ASN A 498 20.40 -9.88 16.39
C ASN A 498 19.99 -9.03 17.61
N LYS A 499 18.86 -9.31 18.23
CA LYS A 499 18.45 -8.72 19.49
C LYS A 499 18.67 -9.65 20.69
N CYS A 500 19.00 -10.89 20.44
CA CYS A 500 19.35 -11.88 21.48
C CYS A 500 20.86 -11.82 21.76
N ASP A 501 21.26 -12.33 22.90
CA ASP A 501 22.66 -12.39 23.34
C ASP A 501 23.38 -13.65 22.81
N GLY A 502 22.60 -14.68 22.44
CA GLY A 502 23.10 -15.91 21.80
C GLY A 502 22.02 -16.59 20.97
N VAL A 503 22.42 -17.37 19.96
CA VAL A 503 21.53 -18.18 19.12
C VAL A 503 22.00 -19.63 19.09
N ILE A 504 21.15 -20.56 19.44
CA ILE A 504 21.40 -22.01 19.33
C ILE A 504 20.80 -22.49 18.00
N VAL A 505 21.57 -23.27 17.26
CA VAL A 505 21.18 -23.86 15.97
C VAL A 505 21.42 -25.37 15.98
N PRO A 506 20.60 -26.18 15.28
CA PRO A 506 20.74 -27.63 15.32
C PRO A 506 21.89 -28.18 14.46
N THR A 507 22.34 -27.44 13.45
CA THR A 507 23.36 -27.89 12.50
C THR A 507 24.23 -26.74 12.00
N TYR A 508 25.43 -27.05 11.50
CA TYR A 508 26.33 -26.10 10.87
C TYR A 508 25.69 -25.44 9.61
N SER A 509 24.94 -26.19 8.82
CA SER A 509 24.23 -25.61 7.65
C SER A 509 23.17 -24.58 8.06
N THR A 510 22.58 -24.72 9.22
CA THR A 510 21.64 -23.73 9.78
C THR A 510 22.39 -22.51 10.30
N GLU A 511 23.55 -22.68 10.89
CA GLU A 511 24.44 -21.58 11.27
C GLU A 511 24.82 -20.76 10.04
N GLU A 512 25.34 -21.40 9.00
CA GLU A 512 25.72 -20.76 7.73
C GLU A 512 24.54 -19.98 7.14
N TYR A 513 23.36 -20.58 7.08
CA TYR A 513 22.14 -19.91 6.64
C TYR A 513 21.85 -18.63 7.44
N LEU A 514 21.91 -18.67 8.78
CA LEU A 514 21.68 -17.50 9.62
C LEU A 514 22.74 -16.41 9.38
N ARG A 515 24.00 -16.80 9.19
CA ARG A 515 25.09 -15.87 8.83
C ARG A 515 24.82 -15.22 7.46
N MET A 516 24.41 -16.00 6.46
CA MET A 516 24.08 -15.50 5.12
C MET A 516 22.97 -14.45 5.14
N ILE A 517 21.90 -14.64 5.94
CA ILE A 517 20.83 -13.64 6.07
C ILE A 517 21.23 -12.45 6.94
N GLY A 518 22.41 -12.47 7.56
CA GLY A 518 23.01 -11.36 8.31
C GLY A 518 22.77 -11.36 9.80
N VAL A 519 22.62 -12.53 10.42
CA VAL A 519 22.68 -12.69 11.89
C VAL A 519 24.14 -12.53 12.34
N LYS A 520 24.37 -11.62 13.29
CA LYS A 520 25.70 -11.30 13.84
C LYS A 520 25.88 -11.77 15.28
N THR A 521 24.80 -12.13 15.96
CA THR A 521 24.81 -12.67 17.31
C THR A 521 25.63 -13.95 17.39
N PRO A 522 26.35 -14.25 18.49
CA PRO A 522 27.03 -15.53 18.70
C PRO A 522 26.08 -16.70 18.45
N THR A 523 26.52 -17.66 17.62
CA THR A 523 25.76 -18.86 17.30
C THR A 523 26.49 -20.09 17.84
N PHE A 524 25.70 -21.01 18.41
CA PHE A 524 26.19 -22.25 18.98
C PHE A 524 25.49 -23.42 18.29
N VAL A 525 26.28 -24.32 17.69
CA VAL A 525 25.73 -25.52 17.06
C VAL A 525 25.50 -26.57 18.12
N GLN A 526 24.22 -26.80 18.44
CA GLN A 526 23.79 -27.80 19.41
C GLN A 526 22.67 -28.63 18.82
N PRO A 527 22.92 -29.86 18.37
CA PRO A 527 21.88 -30.78 17.91
C PRO A 527 20.83 -31.05 18.99
N THR A 528 19.60 -31.31 18.54
CA THR A 528 18.52 -31.70 19.46
C THR A 528 18.88 -33.02 20.14
N GLY A 529 18.85 -33.04 21.48
CA GLY A 529 19.16 -34.23 22.26
C GLY A 529 18.13 -35.35 22.07
N ILE A 530 18.60 -36.58 22.16
CA ILE A 530 17.78 -37.80 22.18
C ILE A 530 18.04 -38.59 23.44
N GLU A 531 17.04 -39.33 23.91
CA GLU A 531 17.17 -40.25 25.05
C GLU A 531 17.72 -41.59 24.55
N TYR A 532 19.01 -41.61 24.20
CA TYR A 532 19.65 -42.75 23.51
C TYR A 532 19.52 -44.08 24.30
N HIS A 533 19.56 -44.05 25.64
CA HIS A 533 19.39 -45.20 26.47
C HIS A 533 18.07 -45.98 26.21
N LYS A 534 16.98 -45.27 25.91
CA LYS A 534 15.68 -45.90 25.57
C LYS A 534 15.75 -46.77 24.32
N PHE A 535 16.65 -46.46 23.40
CA PHE A 535 16.86 -47.28 22.20
C PHE A 535 17.77 -48.47 22.43
N GLN A 536 18.63 -48.41 23.45
CA GLN A 536 19.50 -49.53 23.85
C GLN A 536 18.76 -50.55 24.75
N GLU A 537 17.78 -50.12 25.52
CA GLU A 537 17.04 -50.95 26.48
C GLU A 537 15.89 -51.75 25.84
N VAL A 538 15.66 -51.62 24.53
CA VAL A 538 14.60 -52.37 23.83
C VAL A 538 14.88 -53.85 23.88
N GLN A 539 13.94 -54.61 24.42
CA GLN A 539 14.03 -56.06 24.52
C GLN A 539 13.67 -56.72 23.18
N GLU A 540 14.40 -57.75 22.79
CA GLU A 540 14.16 -58.51 21.56
C GLU A 540 12.74 -59.09 21.53
N LYS A 541 12.24 -59.50 22.68
CA LYS A 541 10.86 -60.02 22.85
C LYS A 541 9.79 -58.98 22.43
N ASP A 542 9.97 -57.70 22.70
CA ASP A 542 9.02 -56.67 22.36
C ASP A 542 9.01 -56.40 20.84
N VAL A 543 10.18 -56.52 20.23
CA VAL A 543 10.33 -56.43 18.76
C VAL A 543 9.65 -57.60 18.07
N GLU A 544 9.84 -58.83 18.59
CA GLU A 544 9.22 -60.05 18.10
C GLU A 544 7.69 -60.01 18.19
N GLN A 545 7.15 -59.57 19.33
CA GLN A 545 5.70 -59.33 19.51
C GLN A 545 5.13 -58.34 18.50
N LEU A 546 5.86 -57.27 18.22
CA LEU A 546 5.46 -56.28 17.23
C LEU A 546 5.52 -56.85 15.80
N ARG A 547 6.54 -57.66 15.51
CA ARG A 547 6.68 -58.39 14.24
C ARG A 547 5.49 -59.33 14.00
N GLU A 548 5.10 -60.11 15.03
CA GLU A 548 3.92 -60.97 15.00
C GLU A 548 2.62 -60.19 14.79
N LYS A 549 2.44 -59.10 15.54
CA LYS A 549 1.27 -58.21 15.42
C LYS A 549 1.09 -57.67 13.99
N LEU A 550 2.20 -57.30 13.36
CA LEU A 550 2.22 -56.81 12.00
C LEU A 550 2.21 -57.91 10.92
N LYS A 551 2.19 -59.20 11.36
CA LYS A 551 2.23 -60.40 10.53
C LYS A 551 3.43 -60.41 9.57
N LEU A 552 4.57 -59.90 10.01
CA LEU A 552 5.83 -59.91 9.29
C LEU A 552 6.51 -61.29 9.49
N LYS A 553 6.91 -61.92 8.39
CA LYS A 553 7.64 -63.23 8.41
C LYS A 553 9.14 -62.98 8.18
N ASN A 554 9.57 -63.10 6.94
CA ASN A 554 10.97 -62.94 6.53
C ASN A 554 11.20 -61.68 5.73
N GLU A 555 10.23 -60.76 5.73
CA GLU A 555 10.37 -59.52 4.99
C GLU A 555 11.45 -58.62 5.61
N LYS A 556 12.22 -57.93 4.77
CA LYS A 556 13.03 -56.79 5.16
C LYS A 556 12.12 -55.62 5.50
N VAL A 557 12.34 -55.00 6.62
CA VAL A 557 11.50 -53.91 7.11
C VAL A 557 12.20 -52.60 6.96
N PHE A 558 11.60 -51.71 6.16
CA PHE A 558 12.01 -50.31 6.07
C PHE A 558 11.06 -49.47 6.96
N VAL A 559 11.64 -48.52 7.71
CA VAL A 559 10.86 -47.68 8.60
C VAL A 559 11.08 -46.23 8.26
N SER A 560 10.05 -45.43 8.28
CA SER A 560 10.12 -43.95 8.27
C SER A 560 9.17 -43.37 9.30
N VAL A 561 9.61 -42.29 9.95
CA VAL A 561 8.85 -41.62 11.02
C VAL A 561 8.75 -40.13 10.72
N SER A 562 7.56 -39.66 10.36
CA SER A 562 7.33 -38.23 10.16
C SER A 562 5.83 -37.90 10.12
N ARG A 563 5.51 -36.59 10.19
CA ARG A 563 4.15 -36.13 9.84
C ARG A 563 3.85 -36.44 8.38
N LEU A 564 2.60 -36.77 8.08
CA LEU A 564 2.13 -36.97 6.70
C LEU A 564 1.81 -35.60 6.08
N SER A 565 2.84 -34.90 5.60
CA SER A 565 2.77 -33.55 5.04
C SER A 565 3.70 -33.38 3.84
N ASN A 566 3.44 -32.36 3.00
CA ASN A 566 4.12 -32.17 1.71
C ASN A 566 5.65 -32.09 1.83
N GLU A 567 6.14 -31.40 2.86
CA GLU A 567 7.57 -31.20 3.07
C GLU A 567 8.33 -32.49 3.44
N LYS A 568 7.61 -33.56 3.79
CA LYS A 568 8.21 -34.88 4.08
C LYS A 568 8.35 -35.76 2.85
N ASN A 569 7.82 -35.30 1.71
CA ASN A 569 8.03 -35.90 0.39
C ASN A 569 7.71 -37.41 0.34
N ILE A 570 6.58 -37.79 0.97
CA ILE A 570 6.16 -39.20 1.08
C ILE A 570 5.77 -39.76 -0.30
N ASP A 571 5.32 -38.90 -1.21
CA ASP A 571 5.04 -39.28 -2.59
C ASP A 571 6.26 -39.89 -3.28
N PHE A 572 7.45 -39.31 -3.08
CA PHE A 572 8.70 -39.86 -3.58
C PHE A 572 9.03 -41.20 -2.93
N MET A 573 8.78 -41.38 -1.63
CA MET A 573 8.99 -42.68 -0.98
C MET A 573 8.05 -43.75 -1.54
N ILE A 574 6.79 -43.44 -1.82
CA ILE A 574 5.85 -44.36 -2.45
C ILE A 574 6.36 -44.77 -3.84
N GLU A 575 6.81 -43.81 -4.65
CA GLU A 575 7.36 -44.08 -6.00
C GLU A 575 8.65 -44.91 -5.93
N ALA A 576 9.52 -44.62 -4.97
CA ALA A 576 10.74 -45.40 -4.74
C ALA A 576 10.44 -46.84 -4.33
N ILE A 577 9.44 -47.06 -3.50
CA ILE A 577 8.99 -48.40 -3.09
C ILE A 577 8.32 -49.16 -4.26
N ASP A 578 7.56 -48.45 -5.14
CA ASP A 578 7.01 -49.05 -6.35
C ASP A 578 8.12 -49.47 -7.35
N ALA A 579 9.14 -48.62 -7.48
CA ALA A 579 10.32 -48.98 -8.30
C ALA A 579 11.07 -50.19 -7.70
N LEU A 580 11.32 -50.20 -6.40
CA LEU A 580 12.01 -51.30 -5.72
C LEU A 580 11.27 -52.62 -5.87
N ARG A 581 9.92 -52.62 -5.78
CA ARG A 581 9.08 -53.83 -5.99
C ARG A 581 9.28 -54.46 -7.38
N ARG A 582 9.61 -53.65 -8.39
CA ARG A 582 9.83 -54.13 -9.76
C ARG A 582 11.23 -54.67 -9.99
N GLU A 583 12.19 -54.27 -9.11
CA GLU A 583 13.62 -54.57 -9.30
C GLU A 583 14.11 -55.71 -8.39
N THR A 584 13.33 -56.15 -7.39
CA THR A 584 13.76 -57.19 -6.46
C THR A 584 12.68 -58.19 -6.13
N ASP A 585 13.07 -59.49 -6.01
CA ASP A 585 12.23 -60.58 -5.53
C ASP A 585 12.35 -60.77 -3.99
N VAL A 586 13.21 -59.98 -3.31
CA VAL A 586 13.34 -60.03 -1.86
C VAL A 586 12.08 -59.50 -1.20
N PRO A 587 11.41 -60.28 -0.34
CA PRO A 587 10.22 -59.78 0.35
C PRO A 587 10.56 -58.64 1.28
N PHE A 588 9.85 -57.54 1.16
CA PHE A 588 10.05 -56.36 2.02
C PHE A 588 8.74 -55.67 2.38
N ARG A 589 8.74 -54.91 3.46
CA ARG A 589 7.65 -54.07 3.95
C ARG A 589 8.17 -52.68 4.36
N PHE A 590 7.57 -51.64 3.84
CA PHE A 590 7.81 -50.27 4.28
C PHE A 590 6.73 -49.84 5.25
N LEU A 591 7.13 -49.39 6.44
CA LEU A 591 6.27 -48.91 7.51
C LEU A 591 6.42 -47.40 7.66
N MET A 592 5.40 -46.62 7.26
CA MET A 592 5.34 -45.18 7.46
C MET A 592 4.61 -44.87 8.75
N ILE A 593 5.35 -44.41 9.76
CA ILE A 593 4.85 -44.09 11.09
C ILE A 593 4.61 -42.59 11.20
N GLY A 594 3.40 -42.22 11.57
CA GLY A 594 2.96 -40.83 11.75
C GLY A 594 1.55 -40.58 11.27
N ASP A 595 1.06 -39.38 11.51
CA ASP A 595 -0.27 -38.93 11.08
C ASP A 595 -0.17 -37.54 10.46
N GLY A 596 -1.15 -37.13 9.68
CA GLY A 596 -1.20 -35.81 9.05
C GLY A 596 -2.30 -35.67 8.02
N HIS A 597 -2.51 -34.43 7.55
CA HIS A 597 -3.60 -34.08 6.64
C HIS A 597 -3.55 -34.77 5.29
N GLN A 598 -2.44 -35.38 4.92
CA GLN A 598 -2.30 -36.10 3.64
C GLN A 598 -2.62 -37.59 3.71
N LYS A 599 -3.01 -38.11 4.86
CA LYS A 599 -3.20 -39.55 5.09
C LYS A 599 -4.12 -40.19 4.03
N ASP A 600 -5.31 -39.65 3.84
CA ASP A 600 -6.30 -40.21 2.92
C ASP A 600 -5.84 -40.18 1.46
N ARG A 601 -5.19 -39.11 1.04
CA ARG A 601 -4.60 -38.97 -0.29
C ARG A 601 -3.47 -39.98 -0.53
N LEU A 602 -2.58 -40.13 0.45
CA LEU A 602 -1.47 -41.09 0.36
C LEU A 602 -1.96 -42.51 0.40
N GLN A 603 -2.97 -42.82 1.21
CA GLN A 603 -3.62 -44.15 1.25
C GLN A 603 -4.19 -44.52 -0.13
N LYS A 604 -4.92 -43.57 -0.74
CA LYS A 604 -5.45 -43.78 -2.09
C LYS A 604 -4.34 -44.02 -3.13
N LYS A 605 -3.24 -43.23 -3.07
CA LYS A 605 -2.10 -43.44 -4.00
C LYS A 605 -1.46 -44.82 -3.83
N ILE A 606 -1.34 -45.34 -2.61
CA ILE A 606 -0.83 -46.66 -2.32
C ILE A 606 -1.77 -47.75 -2.93
N GLU A 607 -3.08 -47.53 -2.83
CA GLU A 607 -4.10 -48.45 -3.39
C GLU A 607 -4.08 -48.41 -4.90
N ASP A 608 -4.06 -47.22 -5.52
CA ASP A 608 -4.03 -47.04 -6.99
C ASP A 608 -2.80 -47.72 -7.64
N LEU A 609 -1.67 -47.75 -6.91
CA LEU A 609 -0.43 -48.41 -7.35
C LEU A 609 -0.35 -49.89 -6.95
N GLY A 610 -1.34 -50.41 -6.22
CA GLY A 610 -1.36 -51.82 -5.78
C GLY A 610 -0.25 -52.16 -4.76
N LEU A 611 0.15 -51.20 -3.92
CA LEU A 611 1.28 -51.32 -3.00
C LEU A 611 0.89 -51.73 -1.55
N GLN A 612 -0.37 -52.16 -1.31
CA GLN A 612 -0.86 -52.41 0.06
C GLN A 612 -0.06 -53.49 0.81
N GLN A 613 0.57 -54.41 0.06
CA GLN A 613 1.41 -55.47 0.64
C GLN A 613 2.85 -54.97 0.95
N HIS A 614 3.31 -53.90 0.33
CA HIS A 614 4.67 -53.39 0.42
C HIS A 614 4.77 -52.09 1.23
N PHE A 615 3.69 -51.29 1.27
CA PHE A 615 3.66 -49.98 1.94
C PHE A 615 2.49 -49.88 2.93
N THR A 616 2.79 -49.63 4.22
CA THR A 616 1.78 -49.54 5.27
C THR A 616 1.86 -48.18 5.96
N LEU A 617 0.73 -47.46 6.01
CA LEU A 617 0.56 -46.28 6.85
C LEU A 617 0.14 -46.74 8.27
N VAL A 618 1.08 -46.76 9.20
CA VAL A 618 0.88 -47.27 10.57
C VAL A 618 -0.03 -46.35 11.40
N GLY A 619 0.04 -45.03 11.16
CA GLY A 619 -0.58 -44.01 12.00
C GLY A 619 0.37 -43.48 13.07
N ALA A 620 -0.17 -42.68 14.01
CA ALA A 620 0.61 -42.13 15.12
C ALA A 620 0.91 -43.21 16.16
N VAL A 621 2.18 -43.27 16.57
CA VAL A 621 2.68 -44.15 17.61
C VAL A 621 3.10 -43.32 18.83
N PRO A 622 2.80 -43.76 20.06
CA PRO A 622 3.26 -43.06 21.28
C PRO A 622 4.78 -42.93 21.31
N PRO A 623 5.32 -41.80 21.81
CA PRO A 623 6.76 -41.57 21.87
C PRO A 623 7.54 -42.64 22.65
N ASP A 624 6.92 -43.26 23.65
CA ASP A 624 7.57 -44.28 24.50
C ASP A 624 7.69 -45.62 23.77
N GLU A 625 6.86 -45.89 22.77
CA GLU A 625 6.92 -47.11 21.93
C GLU A 625 7.86 -46.96 20.72
N MET A 626 8.24 -45.75 20.38
CA MET A 626 9.00 -45.48 19.16
C MET A 626 10.32 -46.24 19.04
N ALA A 627 10.99 -46.47 20.15
CA ALA A 627 12.25 -47.23 20.18
C ALA A 627 12.10 -48.66 19.63
N ILE A 628 10.97 -49.33 19.91
CA ILE A 628 10.68 -50.69 19.43
C ILE A 628 10.48 -50.66 17.90
N TRP A 629 9.77 -49.64 17.39
CA TRP A 629 9.55 -49.49 15.95
C TRP A 629 10.83 -49.21 15.17
N TYR A 630 11.74 -48.40 15.71
CA TYR A 630 13.06 -48.18 15.11
C TYR A 630 13.90 -49.47 15.11
N ARG A 631 13.84 -50.25 16.21
CA ARG A 631 14.57 -51.52 16.34
C ARG A 631 14.02 -52.62 15.41
N LEU A 632 12.72 -52.57 15.10
CA LEU A 632 12.07 -53.48 14.13
C LEU A 632 12.61 -53.27 12.71
N GLY A 633 13.01 -52.06 12.34
CA GLY A 633 13.46 -51.72 10.99
C GLY A 633 14.88 -52.20 10.68
N ASP A 634 15.04 -52.92 9.55
CA ASP A 634 16.36 -53.22 8.98
C ASP A 634 17.07 -51.96 8.45
N ALA A 635 16.29 -51.00 7.93
CA ALA A 635 16.79 -49.70 7.52
C ALA A 635 15.77 -48.59 7.73
N PHE A 636 16.28 -47.36 7.99
CA PHE A 636 15.48 -46.15 8.08
C PHE A 636 15.58 -45.34 6.79
N LEU A 637 14.43 -45.03 6.17
CA LEU A 637 14.35 -44.26 4.94
C LEU A 637 13.69 -42.92 5.20
N PHE A 638 14.26 -41.85 4.64
CA PHE A 638 13.77 -40.49 4.85
C PHE A 638 14.02 -39.62 3.63
N ALA A 639 12.97 -38.98 3.09
CA ALA A 639 13.04 -38.18 1.89
C ALA A 639 12.62 -36.71 2.10
N SER A 640 12.63 -36.24 3.34
CA SER A 640 12.21 -34.87 3.67
C SER A 640 13.05 -33.82 2.95
N ILE A 641 12.41 -32.82 2.42
CA ILE A 641 13.04 -31.65 1.80
C ILE A 641 13.15 -30.45 2.75
N SER A 642 12.77 -30.64 4.00
CA SER A 642 12.83 -29.60 5.05
C SER A 642 13.59 -30.11 6.28
#